data_5d5cc806f262f973875982c7c7f984f4
#
_entry.id   5d5cc806f262f973875982c7c7f984f4
#
_cell.length_a   1.000
_cell.length_b   1.000
_cell.length_c   1.000
_cell.angle_alpha   90.00
_cell.angle_beta   90.00
_cell.angle_gamma   90.00
#
_symmetry.space_group_name_H-M   'P 1'
#
loop_
_entity.id
_entity.type
_entity.pdbx_description
1 polymer ?
#
loop_
_entity_poly.entity_id
_entity_poly.type
_entity_poly.pdbx_seq_one_letter_code
_entity_poly.pdbx_strand_id
1 'polypeptide(L)'
;MTSPRSILLMLTLALGLVACQSRPPGQPVDDGTDSTFSGTGTAADDGVLTPTEEDILQAFTYEVDEQWLEAAVLYDKLAQSSTQPERSAFLVKVALMYYYGGLYDEIDPFFDALNEQDVLLQDQQNKETVKAGGYLGEGKIYQSLLALPKIEEIIDYRYKALALNIRSRGVLAIGKPLESAKLRMQISQFLKTPQELESNNDFIWDALNRITESAMVRALAEQQTVEVRGWLELNLIARRSNMLPVKMEPWIDQWYQRYGEHAAAPSYAINLLEESKRIYINPTRIALMLPFSGRLEKVADAIQNGFLYAYYQDPDQVAELEIINASSDPAEFNLQYEQAIQNGADFIVGPIDKDLIDLLQQREELEVPTLTLNYGNDDAEAGLNLYQFGLRPEDEAEQIADYAQAQGKHHAIVLVPDTEWGYRLQRAFSKRFESHGGQVVGSSVYPAKKNDYSQAITNLLNLTTSNHRKSILQQVIKEQVKFEARRRQDVDMVFIAANSRQARLIKPQLKFHHAQDLPVYATSHISSSNANPEDDRDLNEILFVDIPWMIDNRSNPDHQHVSRLWPDSSQRFSRLFALGIDAYRMIPSLRRLMINPTESIRHNTGLLSVDKTGRVKRSLLMATYEKGRTRLLQTPDTSNLVPGLPP
;
A
#
# COMPACT_ATOMS: atom_id res chain seq x y z
N MET A 1 6.99 -5.61 6.13
CA MET A 1 7.75 -6.76 6.66
C MET A 1 6.93 -8.00 6.39
N THR A 2 7.16 -8.64 5.27
CA THR A 2 6.53 -9.92 4.92
C THR A 2 7.10 -11.00 5.85
N SER A 3 6.21 -11.77 6.46
CA SER A 3 6.56 -12.89 7.31
C SER A 3 7.47 -13.87 6.55
N PRO A 4 8.53 -14.41 7.17
CA PRO A 4 9.41 -15.41 6.52
C PRO A 4 8.67 -16.69 6.08
N ARG A 5 7.44 -16.90 6.52
CA ARG A 5 6.62 -18.05 6.12
C ARG A 5 6.07 -17.98 4.69
N SER A 6 5.98 -16.81 4.07
CA SER A 6 5.50 -16.67 2.69
C SER A 6 6.59 -16.91 1.64
N ILE A 7 7.85 -17.02 2.03
CA ILE A 7 8.98 -17.31 1.13
C ILE A 7 9.22 -18.82 1.02
N LEU A 8 8.75 -19.61 1.97
CA LEU A 8 9.09 -21.04 2.10
C LEU A 8 8.15 -21.98 1.36
N LEU A 9 7.10 -21.47 0.72
CA LEU A 9 6.12 -22.32 -0.02
C LEU A 9 6.36 -22.28 -1.53
N MET A 10 7.63 -22.30 -1.94
CA MET A 10 7.98 -22.36 -3.36
C MET A 10 8.50 -23.73 -3.73
N LEU A 11 7.65 -24.44 -4.42
CA LEU A 11 7.95 -25.61 -5.22
C LEU A 11 8.67 -26.75 -4.50
N THR A 12 7.97 -27.49 -3.69
CA THR A 12 8.24 -28.91 -3.52
C THR A 12 7.89 -29.65 -4.83
N LEU A 13 8.67 -29.41 -5.87
CA LEU A 13 8.68 -30.26 -7.07
C LEU A 13 9.59 -31.46 -6.81
N ALA A 14 9.31 -32.15 -5.71
CA ALA A 14 9.92 -33.43 -5.40
C ALA A 14 9.22 -34.52 -6.19
N LEU A 15 9.75 -34.88 -7.33
CA LEU A 15 9.30 -36.04 -8.09
C LEU A 15 10.42 -36.96 -8.43
N GLY A 16 10.19 -38.17 -7.96
CA GLY A 16 11.04 -39.33 -8.04
C GLY A 16 11.80 -39.47 -9.34
N LEU A 17 13.11 -39.47 -9.22
CA LEU A 17 14.01 -40.05 -10.20
C LEU A 17 14.05 -41.55 -9.96
N VAL A 18 13.06 -42.27 -10.50
CA VAL A 18 13.30 -43.65 -10.94
C VAL A 18 13.78 -43.50 -12.37
N ALA A 19 15.01 -43.88 -12.61
CA ALA A 19 15.56 -44.02 -13.95
C ALA A 19 14.78 -45.10 -14.69
N CYS A 20 13.73 -44.70 -15.42
CA CYS A 20 13.14 -45.49 -16.46
C CYS A 20 13.42 -44.83 -17.79
N GLN A 21 14.36 -45.40 -18.52
CA GLN A 21 14.50 -45.14 -19.95
C GLN A 21 13.16 -45.47 -20.61
N SER A 22 12.40 -44.48 -21.04
CA SER A 22 11.22 -44.67 -21.88
C SER A 22 11.67 -44.83 -23.32
N ARG A 23 11.56 -46.04 -23.84
CA ARG A 23 11.53 -46.32 -25.28
C ARG A 23 10.25 -45.73 -25.89
N PRO A 24 10.33 -45.28 -27.14
CA PRO A 24 9.15 -44.90 -27.93
C PRO A 24 8.29 -46.11 -28.25
N PRO A 25 6.97 -45.97 -28.40
CA PRO A 25 6.06 -47.12 -28.67
C PRO A 25 6.14 -47.52 -30.14
N GLY A 26 6.35 -48.83 -30.36
CA GLY A 26 6.06 -49.49 -31.61
C GLY A 26 7.17 -50.28 -32.21
N GLN A 27 7.37 -51.53 -31.73
CA GLN A 27 7.57 -52.75 -32.59
C GLN A 27 7.54 -54.02 -31.69
N PRO A 28 7.17 -55.20 -32.27
CA PRO A 28 6.71 -56.33 -31.51
C PRO A 28 7.82 -57.26 -30.97
N VAL A 29 7.41 -57.99 -29.97
CA VAL A 29 8.15 -59.04 -29.23
C VAL A 29 8.67 -60.11 -30.17
N ASP A 30 9.96 -60.47 -30.01
CA ASP A 30 10.46 -61.78 -30.43
C ASP A 30 11.21 -62.43 -29.24
N ASP A 31 10.79 -63.66 -28.91
CA ASP A 31 11.34 -64.52 -27.90
C ASP A 31 12.65 -65.16 -28.36
N GLY A 32 13.64 -65.25 -27.47
CA GLY A 32 14.79 -66.10 -27.80
C GLY A 32 16.01 -66.02 -26.91
N THR A 33 16.00 -66.81 -25.85
CA THR A 33 17.12 -67.62 -25.31
C THR A 33 18.45 -67.01 -24.91
N ASP A 34 18.76 -67.21 -23.65
CA ASP A 34 20.02 -67.67 -23.03
C ASP A 34 21.37 -67.34 -23.70
N SER A 35 22.25 -66.61 -22.95
CA SER A 35 23.65 -67.00 -22.86
C SER A 35 24.39 -66.33 -21.70
N THR A 36 24.83 -67.17 -20.80
CA THR A 36 25.87 -66.96 -19.79
C THR A 36 27.14 -66.33 -20.37
N PHE A 37 27.65 -65.28 -19.72
CA PHE A 37 29.04 -64.87 -19.93
C PHE A 37 29.77 -64.78 -18.57
N SER A 38 30.61 -65.75 -18.32
CA SER A 38 31.68 -65.71 -17.33
C SER A 38 32.93 -65.13 -17.97
N GLY A 39 33.51 -64.10 -17.38
CA GLY A 39 34.77 -63.56 -17.82
C GLY A 39 35.51 -62.88 -16.66
N THR A 40 36.41 -63.62 -16.06
CA THR A 40 37.44 -63.14 -15.10
C THR A 40 38.44 -62.24 -15.84
N GLY A 41 38.63 -61.02 -15.35
CA GLY A 41 39.70 -60.14 -15.80
C GLY A 41 40.01 -59.11 -14.71
N THR A 42 41.08 -59.39 -13.97
CA THR A 42 41.69 -58.49 -13.01
C THR A 42 42.37 -57.33 -13.72
N ALA A 43 41.88 -56.13 -13.55
CA ALA A 43 42.65 -54.89 -13.74
C ALA A 43 42.52 -54.04 -12.49
N ALA A 44 43.64 -53.55 -12.02
CA ALA A 44 43.70 -52.68 -10.84
C ALA A 44 42.91 -51.40 -11.08
N ASP A 45 41.90 -51.25 -10.28
CA ASP A 45 41.00 -50.10 -10.30
C ASP A 45 41.61 -49.02 -9.38
N ASP A 46 41.93 -47.88 -9.98
CA ASP A 46 42.26 -46.67 -9.24
C ASP A 46 40.97 -46.17 -8.55
N GLY A 47 40.77 -46.57 -7.31
CA GLY A 47 39.64 -46.40 -6.40
C GLY A 47 38.71 -45.16 -6.52
N VAL A 48 38.10 -44.99 -7.69
CA VAL A 48 36.95 -44.08 -7.83
C VAL A 48 35.74 -44.81 -7.31
N LEU A 49 35.23 -44.40 -6.13
CA LEU A 49 33.99 -44.94 -5.56
C LEU A 49 32.82 -44.51 -6.45
N THR A 50 32.08 -45.47 -7.00
CA THR A 50 30.81 -45.20 -7.68
C THR A 50 29.75 -44.84 -6.65
N PRO A 51 28.85 -43.84 -6.95
CA PRO A 51 27.74 -43.48 -6.06
C PRO A 51 26.88 -44.71 -5.77
N THR A 52 26.51 -44.91 -4.52
CA THR A 52 25.56 -45.97 -4.17
C THR A 52 24.12 -45.49 -4.40
N GLU A 53 23.20 -46.38 -4.75
CA GLU A 53 21.76 -46.05 -4.85
C GLU A 53 21.21 -45.52 -3.53
N GLU A 54 21.75 -45.96 -2.39
CA GLU A 54 21.38 -45.51 -1.05
C GLU A 54 21.75 -44.05 -0.80
N ASP A 55 22.97 -43.63 -1.18
CA ASP A 55 23.41 -42.23 -1.02
C ASP A 55 22.57 -41.28 -1.89
N ILE A 56 22.20 -41.69 -3.10
CA ILE A 56 21.32 -40.91 -4.01
C ILE A 56 19.92 -40.79 -3.41
N LEU A 57 19.37 -41.91 -2.92
CA LEU A 57 18.02 -41.90 -2.30
C LEU A 57 18.00 -41.02 -1.04
N GLN A 58 19.07 -41.08 -0.22
CA GLN A 58 19.19 -40.26 0.99
C GLN A 58 19.27 -38.77 0.66
N ALA A 59 20.08 -38.38 -0.35
CA ALA A 59 20.17 -37.00 -0.79
C ALA A 59 18.83 -36.50 -1.31
N PHE A 60 18.11 -37.33 -2.06
CA PHE A 60 16.76 -37.02 -2.51
C PHE A 60 15.74 -36.90 -1.37
N THR A 61 15.85 -37.75 -0.33
CA THR A 61 15.00 -37.65 0.85
C THR A 61 15.19 -36.31 1.56
N TYR A 62 16.45 -35.88 1.75
CA TYR A 62 16.72 -34.56 2.32
C TYR A 62 16.20 -33.41 1.45
N GLU A 63 16.28 -33.54 0.11
CA GLU A 63 15.70 -32.54 -0.82
C GLU A 63 14.16 -32.45 -0.65
N VAL A 64 13.49 -33.60 -0.48
CA VAL A 64 12.02 -33.65 -0.27
C VAL A 64 11.62 -33.07 1.10
N ASP A 65 12.43 -33.34 2.14
CA ASP A 65 12.20 -32.87 3.49
C ASP A 65 12.65 -31.41 3.71
N GLU A 66 13.02 -30.70 2.61
CA GLU A 66 13.51 -29.31 2.64
C GLU A 66 14.77 -29.11 3.50
N GLN A 67 15.53 -30.18 3.76
CA GLN A 67 16.82 -30.16 4.44
C GLN A 67 17.93 -29.84 3.44
N TRP A 68 17.90 -28.57 2.96
CA TRP A 68 18.70 -28.14 1.81
C TRP A 68 20.21 -28.29 1.99
N LEU A 69 20.71 -27.99 3.19
CA LEU A 69 22.15 -28.08 3.47
C LEU A 69 22.62 -29.53 3.58
N GLU A 70 21.84 -30.39 4.20
CA GLU A 70 22.10 -31.81 4.30
C GLU A 70 22.09 -32.47 2.93
N ALA A 71 21.12 -32.10 2.09
CA ALA A 71 21.05 -32.53 0.69
C ALA A 71 22.28 -32.05 -0.09
N ALA A 72 22.69 -30.78 0.08
CA ALA A 72 23.86 -30.21 -0.58
C ALA A 72 25.14 -30.98 -0.25
N VAL A 73 25.38 -31.30 1.03
CA VAL A 73 26.55 -32.05 1.47
C VAL A 73 26.61 -33.44 0.85
N LEU A 74 25.48 -34.15 0.73
CA LEU A 74 25.45 -35.47 0.09
C LEU A 74 25.63 -35.37 -1.41
N TYR A 75 25.01 -34.39 -2.09
CA TYR A 75 25.22 -34.18 -3.51
C TYR A 75 26.67 -33.81 -3.84
N ASP A 76 27.37 -33.04 -2.97
CA ASP A 76 28.78 -32.75 -3.13
C ASP A 76 29.66 -34.02 -2.97
N LYS A 77 29.39 -34.86 -1.98
CA LYS A 77 30.07 -36.17 -1.81
C LYS A 77 29.85 -37.04 -3.06
N LEU A 78 28.62 -37.08 -3.59
CA LEU A 78 28.31 -37.83 -4.82
C LEU A 78 29.07 -37.24 -6.03
N ALA A 79 29.16 -35.92 -6.14
CA ALA A 79 29.92 -35.27 -7.21
C ALA A 79 31.42 -35.59 -7.14
N GLN A 80 32.00 -35.64 -5.93
CA GLN A 80 33.43 -35.99 -5.72
C GLN A 80 33.76 -37.44 -6.08
N SER A 81 32.77 -38.34 -5.92
CA SER A 81 32.93 -39.78 -6.22
C SER A 81 32.49 -40.18 -7.64
N SER A 82 31.98 -39.25 -8.42
CA SER A 82 31.46 -39.47 -9.78
C SER A 82 32.39 -38.91 -10.85
N THR A 83 32.29 -39.48 -12.04
CA THR A 83 32.96 -38.97 -13.27
C THR A 83 31.97 -38.19 -14.13
N GLN A 84 32.45 -37.48 -15.19
CA GLN A 84 31.55 -36.88 -16.14
C GLN A 84 30.78 -37.95 -16.94
N PRO A 85 29.48 -37.70 -17.26
CA PRO A 85 28.71 -36.46 -17.02
C PRO A 85 27.98 -36.37 -15.66
N GLU A 86 27.91 -37.44 -14.85
CA GLU A 86 27.14 -37.47 -13.60
C GLU A 86 27.66 -36.44 -12.58
N ARG A 87 28.97 -36.21 -12.57
CA ARG A 87 29.60 -35.21 -11.69
C ARG A 87 28.98 -33.83 -11.90
N SER A 88 28.79 -33.42 -13.16
CA SER A 88 28.19 -32.13 -13.48
C SER A 88 26.75 -32.03 -12.99
N ALA A 89 25.96 -33.09 -13.16
CA ALA A 89 24.57 -33.13 -12.68
C ALA A 89 24.50 -32.96 -11.16
N PHE A 90 25.39 -33.62 -10.41
CA PHE A 90 25.43 -33.47 -8.95
C PHE A 90 25.90 -32.06 -8.51
N LEU A 91 26.90 -31.48 -9.16
CA LEU A 91 27.34 -30.10 -8.83
C LEU A 91 26.23 -29.07 -9.09
N VAL A 92 25.46 -29.23 -10.14
CA VAL A 92 24.26 -28.36 -10.37
C VAL A 92 23.22 -28.56 -9.26
N LYS A 93 23.05 -29.80 -8.77
CA LYS A 93 22.18 -30.10 -7.63
C LYS A 93 22.68 -29.42 -6.34
N VAL A 94 23.98 -29.45 -6.06
CA VAL A 94 24.55 -28.73 -4.91
C VAL A 94 24.20 -27.25 -4.99
N ALA A 95 24.50 -26.60 -6.13
CA ALA A 95 24.19 -25.19 -6.33
C ALA A 95 22.68 -24.88 -6.19
N LEU A 96 21.81 -25.79 -6.67
CA LEU A 96 20.35 -25.66 -6.51
C LEU A 96 19.93 -25.75 -5.03
N MET A 97 20.54 -26.61 -4.24
CA MET A 97 20.26 -26.72 -2.80
C MET A 97 20.68 -25.44 -2.05
N TYR A 98 21.83 -24.87 -2.38
CA TYR A 98 22.23 -23.56 -1.84
C TYR A 98 21.28 -22.44 -2.24
N TYR A 99 20.77 -22.48 -3.49
CA TYR A 99 19.73 -21.53 -3.94
C TYR A 99 18.46 -21.64 -3.08
N TYR A 100 17.97 -22.86 -2.83
CA TYR A 100 16.77 -23.07 -2.00
C TYR A 100 17.01 -22.75 -0.53
N GLY A 101 18.24 -23.00 -0.04
CA GLY A 101 18.67 -22.63 1.31
C GLY A 101 18.91 -21.12 1.52
N GLY A 102 18.81 -20.32 0.45
CA GLY A 102 19.01 -18.87 0.51
C GLY A 102 20.47 -18.41 0.62
N LEU A 103 21.42 -19.32 0.39
CA LEU A 103 22.87 -19.08 0.46
C LEU A 103 23.42 -18.71 -0.92
N TYR A 104 22.98 -17.58 -1.44
CA TYR A 104 23.24 -17.19 -2.83
C TYR A 104 24.72 -16.94 -3.13
N ASP A 105 25.47 -16.41 -2.16
CA ASP A 105 26.91 -16.11 -2.29
C ASP A 105 27.77 -17.38 -2.41
N GLU A 106 27.26 -18.54 -1.98
CA GLU A 106 27.95 -19.83 -1.99
C GLU A 106 27.76 -20.62 -3.31
N ILE A 107 27.00 -20.11 -4.26
CA ILE A 107 26.65 -20.81 -5.50
C ILE A 107 27.79 -20.78 -6.53
N ASP A 108 28.48 -19.67 -6.68
CA ASP A 108 29.49 -19.45 -7.74
C ASP A 108 30.66 -20.46 -7.72
N PRO A 109 31.22 -20.90 -6.58
CA PRO A 109 32.30 -21.86 -6.55
C PRO A 109 32.00 -23.19 -7.25
N PHE A 110 30.74 -23.64 -7.18
CA PHE A 110 30.30 -24.87 -7.86
C PHE A 110 30.24 -24.72 -9.38
N PHE A 111 30.08 -23.50 -9.86
CA PHE A 111 30.01 -23.21 -11.30
C PHE A 111 31.38 -23.15 -11.96
N ASP A 112 32.42 -22.78 -11.24
CA ASP A 112 33.80 -22.81 -11.76
C ASP A 112 34.25 -24.25 -12.02
N ALA A 113 33.83 -25.20 -11.21
CA ALA A 113 34.07 -26.63 -11.38
C ALA A 113 33.34 -27.23 -12.62
N LEU A 114 32.33 -26.55 -13.15
CA LEU A 114 31.55 -26.97 -14.32
C LEU A 114 32.10 -26.46 -15.66
N ASN A 115 33.25 -25.79 -15.71
CA ASN A 115 33.89 -25.36 -16.94
C ASN A 115 34.78 -26.47 -17.58
N GLU A 116 34.60 -27.71 -17.14
CA GLU A 116 35.29 -28.87 -17.67
C GLU A 116 34.75 -29.31 -19.05
N GLN A 117 35.58 -30.00 -19.83
CA GLN A 117 35.14 -30.63 -21.08
C GLN A 117 34.14 -31.76 -20.76
N ASP A 118 33.20 -32.02 -21.66
CA ASP A 118 32.19 -33.08 -21.60
C ASP A 118 30.99 -32.81 -20.67
N VAL A 119 30.66 -31.54 -20.39
CA VAL A 119 29.41 -31.17 -19.71
C VAL A 119 28.24 -31.25 -20.68
N LEU A 120 27.17 -31.95 -20.30
CA LEU A 120 25.96 -32.04 -21.11
C LEU A 120 25.27 -30.66 -21.28
N LEU A 121 24.70 -30.44 -22.45
CA LEU A 121 23.96 -29.19 -22.75
C LEU A 121 22.88 -28.93 -21.70
N GLN A 122 22.19 -29.96 -21.23
CA GLN A 122 21.20 -29.88 -20.19
C GLN A 122 21.78 -29.31 -18.88
N ASP A 123 22.96 -29.79 -18.46
CA ASP A 123 23.59 -29.33 -17.22
C ASP A 123 24.13 -27.92 -17.34
N GLN A 124 24.56 -27.50 -18.54
CA GLN A 124 24.88 -26.10 -18.80
C GLN A 124 23.66 -25.18 -18.64
N GLN A 125 22.51 -25.57 -19.21
CA GLN A 125 21.25 -24.83 -19.09
C GLN A 125 20.77 -24.78 -17.64
N ASN A 126 20.87 -25.90 -16.91
CA ASN A 126 20.51 -25.99 -15.50
C ASN A 126 21.40 -25.08 -14.64
N LYS A 127 22.74 -25.09 -14.88
CA LYS A 127 23.72 -24.20 -14.27
C LYS A 127 23.34 -22.73 -14.47
N GLU A 128 23.10 -22.32 -15.72
CA GLU A 128 22.73 -20.93 -16.05
C GLU A 128 21.43 -20.54 -15.33
N THR A 129 20.47 -21.44 -15.24
CA THR A 129 19.20 -21.21 -14.54
C THR A 129 19.43 -20.99 -13.04
N VAL A 130 20.21 -21.84 -12.37
CA VAL A 130 20.51 -21.70 -10.94
C VAL A 130 21.33 -20.43 -10.67
N LYS A 131 22.30 -20.12 -11.53
CA LYS A 131 23.08 -18.86 -11.45
C LYS A 131 22.21 -17.63 -11.55
N ALA A 132 21.25 -17.63 -12.49
CA ALA A 132 20.26 -16.57 -12.60
C ALA A 132 19.41 -16.44 -11.33
N GLY A 133 19.06 -17.58 -10.70
CA GLY A 133 18.38 -17.60 -9.41
C GLY A 133 19.20 -16.98 -8.29
N GLY A 134 20.49 -17.30 -8.21
CA GLY A 134 21.42 -16.69 -7.26
C GLY A 134 21.46 -15.16 -7.40
N TYR A 135 21.67 -14.66 -8.61
CA TYR A 135 21.61 -13.22 -8.87
C TYR A 135 20.28 -12.56 -8.47
N LEU A 136 19.15 -13.25 -8.68
CA LEU A 136 17.86 -12.74 -8.24
C LEU A 136 17.79 -12.66 -6.71
N GLY A 137 18.30 -13.67 -6.01
CA GLY A 137 18.35 -13.72 -4.55
C GLY A 137 19.20 -12.60 -3.94
N GLU A 138 20.33 -12.28 -4.58
CA GLU A 138 21.20 -11.16 -4.23
C GLU A 138 20.64 -9.78 -4.62
N GLY A 139 19.47 -9.70 -5.28
CA GLY A 139 18.88 -8.44 -5.75
C GLY A 139 19.48 -7.90 -7.06
N LYS A 140 20.35 -8.66 -7.72
CA LYS A 140 20.99 -8.30 -9.00
C LYS A 140 20.06 -8.60 -10.18
N ILE A 141 18.90 -7.90 -10.25
CA ILE A 141 17.77 -8.25 -11.14
C ILE A 141 18.16 -8.32 -12.61
N TYR A 142 18.86 -7.31 -13.13
CA TYR A 142 19.25 -7.29 -14.55
C TYR A 142 20.25 -8.40 -14.90
N GLN A 143 21.18 -8.71 -13.99
CA GLN A 143 22.14 -9.80 -14.20
C GLN A 143 21.42 -11.15 -14.20
N SER A 144 20.43 -11.34 -13.31
CA SER A 144 19.57 -12.52 -13.30
C SER A 144 18.86 -12.72 -14.63
N LEU A 145 18.21 -11.67 -15.15
CA LEU A 145 17.45 -11.76 -16.42
C LEU A 145 18.35 -12.02 -17.62
N LEU A 146 19.59 -11.52 -17.62
CA LEU A 146 20.58 -11.74 -18.69
C LEU A 146 21.23 -13.14 -18.63
N ALA A 147 21.37 -13.70 -17.42
CA ALA A 147 21.97 -15.03 -17.24
C ALA A 147 21.00 -16.18 -17.54
N LEU A 148 19.68 -15.93 -17.63
CA LEU A 148 18.71 -16.97 -17.93
C LEU A 148 18.90 -17.48 -19.37
N PRO A 149 18.97 -18.81 -19.57
CA PRO A 149 18.92 -19.41 -20.90
C PRO A 149 17.55 -19.13 -21.55
N LYS A 150 17.46 -19.35 -22.85
CA LYS A 150 16.15 -19.27 -23.52
C LYS A 150 15.26 -20.38 -23.02
N ILE A 151 14.15 -19.99 -22.39
CA ILE A 151 13.26 -20.89 -21.65
C ILE A 151 12.73 -22.01 -22.55
N GLU A 152 12.47 -21.73 -23.83
CA GLU A 152 11.97 -22.67 -24.80
C GLU A 152 12.98 -23.80 -25.10
N GLU A 153 14.28 -23.49 -24.96
CA GLU A 153 15.39 -24.39 -25.25
C GLU A 153 15.79 -25.27 -24.05
N ILE A 154 15.29 -24.97 -22.82
CA ILE A 154 15.61 -25.74 -21.62
C ILE A 154 15.01 -27.14 -21.72
N ILE A 155 15.88 -28.15 -21.60
CA ILE A 155 15.54 -29.57 -21.77
C ILE A 155 14.84 -30.12 -20.52
N ASP A 156 15.38 -29.86 -19.31
CA ASP A 156 14.80 -30.33 -18.07
C ASP A 156 13.58 -29.48 -17.66
N TYR A 157 12.43 -30.08 -17.63
CA TYR A 157 11.16 -29.40 -17.31
C TYR A 157 11.14 -28.75 -15.91
N ARG A 158 11.90 -29.28 -14.94
CA ARG A 158 11.99 -28.72 -13.57
C ARG A 158 12.75 -27.41 -13.59
N TYR A 159 13.89 -27.36 -14.30
CA TYR A 159 14.65 -26.13 -14.47
C TYR A 159 13.93 -25.15 -15.41
N LYS A 160 13.10 -25.65 -16.33
CA LYS A 160 12.22 -24.79 -17.12
C LYS A 160 11.18 -24.07 -16.23
N ALA A 161 10.55 -24.79 -15.30
CA ALA A 161 9.65 -24.19 -14.32
C ALA A 161 10.38 -23.18 -13.40
N LEU A 162 11.61 -23.54 -12.96
CA LEU A 162 12.45 -22.65 -12.17
C LEU A 162 12.83 -21.37 -12.94
N ALA A 163 13.25 -21.49 -14.21
CA ALA A 163 13.59 -20.37 -15.06
C ALA A 163 12.40 -19.43 -15.30
N LEU A 164 11.20 -19.98 -15.52
CA LEU A 164 9.95 -19.22 -15.61
C LEU A 164 9.67 -18.45 -14.29
N ASN A 165 9.88 -19.10 -13.14
CA ASN A 165 9.71 -18.47 -11.83
C ASN A 165 10.70 -17.30 -11.63
N ILE A 166 11.98 -17.54 -11.89
CA ILE A 166 13.04 -16.50 -11.80
C ILE A 166 12.71 -15.33 -12.72
N ARG A 167 12.38 -15.63 -13.98
CA ARG A 167 12.03 -14.59 -14.96
C ARG A 167 10.79 -13.81 -14.55
N SER A 168 9.74 -14.49 -14.05
CA SER A 168 8.52 -13.82 -13.61
C SER A 168 8.77 -12.83 -12.48
N ARG A 169 9.60 -13.21 -11.51
CA ARG A 169 10.01 -12.33 -10.39
C ARG A 169 10.89 -11.17 -10.88
N GLY A 170 11.83 -11.46 -11.76
CA GLY A 170 12.72 -10.44 -12.33
C GLY A 170 11.95 -9.39 -13.15
N VAL A 171 11.05 -9.81 -14.05
CA VAL A 171 10.24 -8.85 -14.84
C VAL A 171 9.24 -8.08 -13.99
N LEU A 172 8.73 -8.68 -12.91
CA LEU A 172 7.89 -7.96 -11.94
C LEU A 172 8.68 -6.85 -11.25
N ALA A 173 9.91 -7.15 -10.84
CA ALA A 173 10.79 -6.20 -10.16
C ALA A 173 11.17 -4.98 -11.05
N ILE A 174 11.24 -5.17 -12.36
CA ILE A 174 11.47 -4.07 -13.32
C ILE A 174 10.17 -3.43 -13.84
N GLY A 175 9.04 -3.64 -13.16
CA GLY A 175 7.78 -2.96 -13.45
C GLY A 175 6.98 -3.51 -14.63
N LYS A 176 7.14 -4.80 -14.97
CA LYS A 176 6.39 -5.48 -16.03
C LYS A 176 5.41 -6.53 -15.49
N PRO A 177 4.38 -6.14 -14.76
CA PRO A 177 3.50 -7.08 -14.05
C PRO A 177 2.68 -7.99 -14.99
N LEU A 178 2.25 -7.51 -16.16
CA LEU A 178 1.53 -8.35 -17.14
C LEU A 178 2.41 -9.47 -17.69
N GLU A 179 3.67 -9.18 -18.00
CA GLU A 179 4.64 -10.18 -18.44
C GLU A 179 4.88 -11.21 -17.34
N SER A 180 5.02 -10.75 -16.09
CA SER A 180 5.14 -11.62 -14.92
C SER A 180 3.93 -12.56 -14.77
N ALA A 181 2.71 -12.05 -14.84
CA ALA A 181 1.49 -12.85 -14.78
C ALA A 181 1.44 -13.91 -15.89
N LYS A 182 1.76 -13.55 -17.14
CA LYS A 182 1.80 -14.50 -18.26
C LYS A 182 2.81 -15.62 -18.05
N LEU A 183 3.97 -15.32 -17.49
CA LEU A 183 4.98 -16.34 -17.16
C LEU A 183 4.48 -17.27 -16.03
N ARG A 184 3.78 -16.73 -15.03
CA ARG A 184 3.15 -17.53 -13.97
C ARG A 184 2.06 -18.46 -14.49
N MET A 185 1.25 -18.00 -15.44
CA MET A 185 0.25 -18.87 -16.11
C MET A 185 0.92 -20.04 -16.85
N GLN A 186 2.12 -19.84 -17.43
CA GLN A 186 2.89 -20.95 -18.00
C GLN A 186 3.46 -21.91 -16.95
N ILE A 187 3.72 -21.45 -15.72
CA ILE A 187 4.17 -22.32 -14.63
C ILE A 187 3.07 -23.29 -14.20
N SER A 188 1.80 -22.93 -14.29
CA SER A 188 0.66 -23.75 -13.84
C SER A 188 0.68 -25.19 -14.42
N GLN A 189 1.17 -25.36 -15.65
CA GLN A 189 1.28 -26.70 -16.29
C GLN A 189 2.30 -27.63 -15.62
N PHE A 190 3.21 -27.09 -14.81
CA PHE A 190 4.25 -27.87 -14.12
C PHE A 190 3.89 -28.17 -12.67
N LEU A 191 2.86 -27.54 -12.14
CA LEU A 191 2.40 -27.71 -10.76
C LEU A 191 1.46 -28.92 -10.66
N LYS A 192 1.56 -29.65 -9.56
CA LYS A 192 0.82 -30.92 -9.41
C LYS A 192 -0.12 -30.95 -8.21
N THR A 193 0.20 -30.18 -7.18
CA THR A 193 -0.64 -30.13 -5.99
C THR A 193 -1.61 -28.95 -6.03
N PRO A 194 -2.82 -29.09 -5.46
CA PRO A 194 -3.75 -27.97 -5.34
C PRO A 194 -3.14 -26.76 -4.62
N GLN A 195 -2.30 -26.99 -3.62
CA GLN A 195 -1.66 -25.95 -2.83
C GLN A 195 -0.63 -25.14 -3.66
N GLU A 196 0.17 -25.82 -4.51
CA GLU A 196 1.09 -25.14 -5.43
C GLU A 196 0.33 -24.30 -6.46
N LEU A 197 -0.77 -24.84 -7.00
CA LEU A 197 -1.63 -24.11 -7.93
C LEU A 197 -2.26 -22.87 -7.27
N GLU A 198 -2.75 -23.00 -6.05
CA GLU A 198 -3.33 -21.88 -5.30
C GLU A 198 -2.29 -20.78 -5.05
N SER A 199 -1.11 -21.14 -4.53
CA SER A 199 -0.01 -20.20 -4.35
C SER A 199 0.39 -19.50 -5.66
N ASN A 200 0.46 -20.24 -6.76
CA ASN A 200 0.78 -19.64 -8.06
C ASN A 200 -0.33 -18.71 -8.56
N ASN A 201 -1.59 -19.04 -8.32
CA ASN A 201 -2.73 -18.20 -8.65
C ASN A 201 -2.71 -16.88 -7.85
N ASP A 202 -2.29 -16.92 -6.58
CA ASP A 202 -2.07 -15.71 -5.77
C ASP A 202 -1.00 -14.80 -6.38
N PHE A 203 0.10 -15.36 -6.86
CA PHE A 203 1.13 -14.57 -7.56
C PHE A 203 0.62 -13.97 -8.87
N ILE A 204 -0.20 -14.70 -9.65
CA ILE A 204 -0.85 -14.17 -10.85
C ILE A 204 -1.74 -12.99 -10.48
N TRP A 205 -2.57 -13.18 -9.44
CA TRP A 205 -3.50 -12.16 -8.96
C TRP A 205 -2.79 -10.89 -8.48
N ASP A 206 -1.75 -11.04 -7.66
CA ASP A 206 -0.94 -9.93 -7.16
C ASP A 206 -0.26 -9.15 -8.30
N ALA A 207 0.27 -9.86 -9.30
CA ALA A 207 0.86 -9.21 -10.47
C ALA A 207 -0.19 -8.44 -11.27
N LEU A 208 -1.39 -9.00 -11.48
CA LEU A 208 -2.49 -8.34 -12.16
C LEU A 208 -2.99 -7.11 -11.38
N ASN A 209 -3.01 -7.17 -10.06
CA ASN A 209 -3.39 -6.04 -9.22
C ASN A 209 -2.48 -4.81 -9.36
N ARG A 210 -1.25 -4.98 -9.85
CA ARG A 210 -0.31 -3.88 -10.14
C ARG A 210 -0.53 -3.22 -11.50
N ILE A 211 -1.43 -3.74 -12.34
CA ILE A 211 -1.76 -3.22 -13.67
C ILE A 211 -2.94 -2.27 -13.56
N THR A 212 -2.93 -1.16 -14.27
CA THR A 212 -4.09 -0.25 -14.33
C THR A 212 -5.24 -0.87 -15.14
N GLU A 213 -6.49 -0.53 -14.82
CA GLU A 213 -7.65 -1.02 -15.57
C GLU A 213 -7.55 -0.72 -17.09
N SER A 214 -7.13 0.50 -17.43
CA SER A 214 -6.93 0.89 -18.83
C SER A 214 -5.88 0.04 -19.55
N ALA A 215 -4.83 -0.41 -18.86
CA ALA A 215 -3.83 -1.31 -19.43
C ALA A 215 -4.37 -2.74 -19.60
N MET A 216 -5.21 -3.22 -18.67
CA MET A 216 -5.89 -4.52 -18.82
C MET A 216 -6.86 -4.53 -19.99
N VAL A 217 -7.67 -3.47 -20.14
CA VAL A 217 -8.60 -3.35 -21.27
C VAL A 217 -7.84 -3.32 -22.60
N ARG A 218 -6.69 -2.63 -22.68
CA ARG A 218 -5.83 -2.67 -23.88
C ARG A 218 -5.28 -4.08 -24.13
N ALA A 219 -4.81 -4.75 -23.08
CA ALA A 219 -4.30 -6.13 -23.21
C ALA A 219 -5.38 -7.10 -23.70
N LEU A 220 -6.64 -6.95 -23.28
CA LEU A 220 -7.77 -7.75 -23.76
C LEU A 220 -8.13 -7.46 -25.24
N ALA A 221 -7.85 -6.26 -25.74
CA ALA A 221 -8.04 -5.92 -27.14
C ALA A 221 -7.00 -6.56 -28.08
N GLU A 222 -5.87 -7.00 -27.51
CA GLU A 222 -4.85 -7.78 -28.24
C GLU A 222 -5.26 -9.26 -28.33
N GLN A 223 -4.59 -10.00 -29.23
CA GLN A 223 -4.80 -11.44 -29.33
C GLN A 223 -4.13 -12.15 -28.14
N GLN A 224 -4.93 -12.55 -27.15
CA GLN A 224 -4.50 -13.27 -25.95
C GLN A 224 -4.94 -14.75 -26.01
N THR A 225 -4.21 -15.62 -25.27
CA THR A 225 -4.68 -16.98 -25.01
C THR A 225 -5.92 -16.97 -24.13
N VAL A 226 -6.68 -18.06 -24.15
CA VAL A 226 -7.88 -18.22 -23.29
C VAL A 226 -7.52 -18.06 -21.81
N GLU A 227 -6.38 -18.62 -21.40
CA GLU A 227 -5.85 -18.52 -20.05
C GLU A 227 -5.58 -17.06 -19.63
N VAL A 228 -4.85 -16.31 -20.43
CA VAL A 228 -4.57 -14.89 -20.13
C VAL A 228 -5.85 -14.05 -20.11
N ARG A 229 -6.76 -14.32 -21.04
CA ARG A 229 -8.04 -13.60 -21.12
C ARG A 229 -8.90 -13.87 -19.89
N GLY A 230 -9.02 -15.15 -19.46
CA GLY A 230 -9.80 -15.51 -18.28
C GLY A 230 -9.32 -14.79 -17.01
N TRP A 231 -8.01 -14.76 -16.77
CA TRP A 231 -7.42 -14.04 -15.66
C TRP A 231 -7.65 -12.52 -15.71
N LEU A 232 -7.48 -11.89 -16.88
CA LEU A 232 -7.70 -10.46 -17.04
C LEU A 232 -9.17 -10.09 -16.82
N GLU A 233 -10.10 -10.89 -17.36
CA GLU A 233 -11.55 -10.66 -17.16
C GLU A 233 -11.93 -10.86 -15.69
N LEU A 234 -11.42 -11.90 -15.01
CA LEU A 234 -11.68 -12.14 -13.59
C LEU A 234 -11.21 -10.96 -12.72
N ASN A 235 -10.01 -10.45 -12.98
CA ASN A 235 -9.50 -9.29 -12.25
C ASN A 235 -10.31 -8.01 -12.55
N LEU A 236 -10.77 -7.81 -13.79
CA LEU A 236 -11.66 -6.70 -14.12
C LEU A 236 -13.02 -6.81 -13.45
N ILE A 237 -13.59 -8.03 -13.35
CA ILE A 237 -14.83 -8.27 -12.62
C ILE A 237 -14.67 -7.81 -11.16
N ALA A 238 -13.61 -8.26 -10.50
CA ALA A 238 -13.32 -7.88 -9.13
C ALA A 238 -13.21 -6.35 -8.96
N ARG A 239 -12.46 -5.68 -9.83
CA ARG A 239 -12.26 -4.22 -9.76
C ARG A 239 -13.53 -3.42 -10.03
N ARG A 240 -14.25 -3.76 -11.11
CA ARG A 240 -15.45 -3.02 -11.55
C ARG A 240 -16.62 -3.21 -10.61
N SER A 241 -16.70 -4.37 -9.98
CA SER A 241 -17.65 -4.60 -8.89
C SER A 241 -17.22 -3.95 -7.58
N ASN A 242 -16.03 -3.30 -7.53
CA ASN A 242 -15.37 -2.87 -6.30
C ASN A 242 -15.24 -4.01 -5.28
N MET A 243 -15.11 -5.24 -5.75
CA MET A 243 -15.15 -6.47 -4.94
C MET A 243 -16.45 -6.65 -4.13
N LEU A 244 -17.51 -5.92 -4.44
CA LEU A 244 -18.79 -6.08 -3.75
C LEU A 244 -19.44 -7.40 -4.17
N PRO A 245 -19.76 -8.33 -3.26
CA PRO A 245 -20.30 -9.64 -3.59
C PRO A 245 -21.54 -9.56 -4.47
N VAL A 246 -22.47 -8.70 -4.14
CA VAL A 246 -23.73 -8.50 -4.87
C VAL A 246 -23.53 -8.09 -6.34
N LYS A 247 -22.47 -7.32 -6.61
CA LYS A 247 -22.11 -6.91 -7.97
C LYS A 247 -21.27 -7.96 -8.69
N MET A 248 -20.45 -8.69 -7.93
CA MET A 248 -19.47 -9.64 -8.47
C MET A 248 -20.12 -10.97 -8.89
N GLU A 249 -21.06 -11.45 -8.09
CA GLU A 249 -21.68 -12.77 -8.26
C GLU A 249 -22.24 -13.02 -9.67
N PRO A 250 -23.08 -12.14 -10.28
CA PRO A 250 -23.60 -12.36 -11.62
C PRO A 250 -22.53 -12.42 -12.72
N TRP A 251 -21.42 -11.68 -12.54
CA TRP A 251 -20.31 -11.68 -13.48
C TRP A 251 -19.40 -12.89 -13.30
N ILE A 252 -19.23 -13.38 -12.09
CA ILE A 252 -18.53 -14.63 -11.80
C ILE A 252 -19.27 -15.80 -12.45
N ASP A 253 -20.61 -15.86 -12.36
CA ASP A 253 -21.40 -16.89 -13.01
C ASP A 253 -21.21 -16.88 -14.54
N GLN A 254 -21.23 -15.70 -15.17
CA GLN A 254 -20.97 -15.58 -16.61
C GLN A 254 -19.52 -15.95 -16.97
N TRP A 255 -18.57 -15.64 -16.10
CA TRP A 255 -17.16 -16.01 -16.25
C TRP A 255 -17.02 -17.53 -16.23
N TYR A 256 -17.68 -18.23 -15.29
CA TYR A 256 -17.73 -19.71 -15.23
C TYR A 256 -18.31 -20.34 -16.48
N GLN A 257 -19.36 -19.77 -17.06
CA GLN A 257 -19.93 -20.28 -18.29
C GLN A 257 -18.94 -20.22 -19.47
N ARG A 258 -18.04 -19.25 -19.50
CA ARG A 258 -17.04 -19.06 -20.56
C ARG A 258 -15.71 -19.78 -20.29
N TYR A 259 -15.34 -19.91 -19.05
CA TYR A 259 -14.02 -20.35 -18.61
C TYR A 259 -14.07 -21.49 -17.59
N GLY A 260 -15.05 -22.40 -17.66
CA GLY A 260 -15.22 -23.46 -16.67
C GLY A 260 -14.03 -24.44 -16.53
N GLU A 261 -13.21 -24.58 -17.57
CA GLU A 261 -11.98 -25.39 -17.56
C GLU A 261 -10.70 -24.57 -17.27
N HIS A 262 -10.83 -23.29 -16.98
CA HIS A 262 -9.71 -22.39 -16.69
C HIS A 262 -9.03 -22.78 -15.37
N ALA A 263 -7.70 -22.58 -15.27
CA ALA A 263 -6.93 -22.91 -14.06
C ALA A 263 -7.43 -22.24 -12.77
N ALA A 264 -8.07 -21.07 -12.88
CA ALA A 264 -8.70 -20.38 -11.75
C ALA A 264 -10.13 -20.91 -11.43
N ALA A 265 -10.75 -21.70 -12.29
CA ALA A 265 -12.15 -22.09 -12.16
C ALA A 265 -12.45 -23.01 -10.96
N PRO A 266 -11.64 -24.05 -10.65
CA PRO A 266 -12.04 -25.03 -9.65
C PRO A 266 -12.24 -24.46 -8.24
N SER A 267 -11.45 -23.48 -7.87
CA SER A 267 -11.46 -22.94 -6.51
C SER A 267 -11.30 -21.42 -6.45
N TYR A 268 -10.42 -20.86 -7.28
CA TYR A 268 -9.96 -19.47 -7.08
C TYR A 268 -11.09 -18.44 -7.27
N ALA A 269 -11.90 -18.55 -8.31
CA ALA A 269 -13.01 -17.61 -8.55
C ALA A 269 -14.13 -17.76 -7.52
N ILE A 270 -14.39 -18.98 -7.00
CA ILE A 270 -15.34 -19.21 -5.91
C ILE A 270 -14.77 -18.64 -4.62
N ASN A 271 -13.50 -18.97 -4.29
CA ASN A 271 -12.83 -18.46 -3.10
C ASN A 271 -12.76 -16.93 -3.10
N LEU A 272 -12.54 -16.31 -4.27
CA LEU A 272 -12.57 -14.87 -4.41
C LEU A 272 -13.93 -14.27 -4.03
N LEU A 273 -15.03 -14.89 -4.42
CA LEU A 273 -16.39 -14.46 -4.05
C LEU A 273 -16.64 -14.67 -2.55
N GLU A 274 -16.30 -15.84 -2.01
CA GLU A 274 -16.47 -16.14 -0.59
C GLU A 274 -15.57 -15.26 0.29
N GLU A 275 -14.35 -15.01 -0.13
CA GLU A 275 -13.44 -14.09 0.54
C GLU A 275 -13.97 -12.66 0.47
N SER A 276 -14.53 -12.25 -0.66
CA SER A 276 -15.17 -10.95 -0.78
C SER A 276 -16.33 -10.80 0.21
N LYS A 277 -17.15 -11.85 0.41
CA LYS A 277 -18.23 -11.84 1.41
C LYS A 277 -17.70 -11.71 2.84
N ARG A 278 -16.49 -12.19 3.13
CA ARG A 278 -15.85 -12.05 4.45
C ARG A 278 -15.17 -10.69 4.64
N ILE A 279 -14.61 -10.14 3.57
CA ILE A 279 -13.79 -8.92 3.61
C ILE A 279 -14.65 -7.67 3.50
N TYR A 280 -15.75 -7.71 2.74
CA TYR A 280 -16.62 -6.57 2.52
C TYR A 280 -17.77 -6.55 3.52
N ILE A 281 -18.09 -5.35 3.99
CA ILE A 281 -19.25 -5.10 4.84
C ILE A 281 -20.43 -4.78 3.92
N ASN A 282 -21.45 -5.64 3.91
CA ASN A 282 -22.67 -5.45 3.13
C ASN A 282 -23.87 -5.43 4.07
N PRO A 283 -24.16 -4.29 4.70
CA PRO A 283 -25.26 -4.22 5.64
C PRO A 283 -26.60 -4.36 4.94
N THR A 284 -27.55 -4.97 5.63
CA THR A 284 -28.96 -5.00 5.23
C THR A 284 -29.76 -3.88 5.90
N ARG A 285 -29.30 -3.40 7.09
CA ARG A 285 -29.90 -2.29 7.81
C ARG A 285 -28.84 -1.42 8.46
N ILE A 286 -28.79 -0.14 8.05
CA ILE A 286 -27.87 0.87 8.58
C ILE A 286 -28.61 1.77 9.56
N ALA A 287 -28.09 1.94 10.77
CA ALA A 287 -28.54 2.96 11.70
C ALA A 287 -27.61 4.18 11.65
N LEU A 288 -28.14 5.34 11.23
CA LEU A 288 -27.42 6.61 11.24
C LEU A 288 -27.74 7.36 12.55
N MET A 289 -26.81 7.35 13.50
CA MET A 289 -26.97 7.91 14.85
C MET A 289 -26.22 9.24 14.97
N LEU A 290 -26.94 10.34 14.82
CA LEU A 290 -26.40 11.70 14.86
C LEU A 290 -27.20 12.61 15.79
N PRO A 291 -26.58 13.60 16.47
CA PRO A 291 -27.28 14.54 17.34
C PRO A 291 -27.96 15.66 16.52
N PHE A 292 -29.29 15.59 16.37
CA PHE A 292 -30.09 16.60 15.66
C PHE A 292 -30.61 17.69 16.59
N SER A 293 -29.95 17.90 17.72
CA SER A 293 -30.23 18.97 18.67
C SER A 293 -28.96 19.44 19.37
N GLY A 294 -28.97 20.66 19.90
CA GLY A 294 -27.87 21.19 20.67
C GLY A 294 -26.68 21.73 19.81
N ARG A 295 -25.49 21.70 20.41
CA ARG A 295 -24.30 22.34 19.82
C ARG A 295 -23.86 21.75 18.47
N LEU A 296 -24.08 20.47 18.26
CA LEU A 296 -23.62 19.74 17.07
C LEU A 296 -24.71 19.59 15.99
N GLU A 297 -25.92 20.09 16.20
CA GLU A 297 -27.06 19.99 15.29
C GLU A 297 -26.69 20.32 13.82
N LYS A 298 -26.13 21.49 13.56
CA LYS A 298 -25.78 21.93 12.19
C LYS A 298 -24.66 21.11 11.56
N VAL A 299 -23.77 20.55 12.38
CA VAL A 299 -22.72 19.62 11.95
C VAL A 299 -23.35 18.30 11.54
N ALA A 300 -24.25 17.78 12.39
CA ALA A 300 -24.99 16.56 12.14
C ALA A 300 -25.86 16.65 10.87
N ASP A 301 -26.60 17.77 10.71
CA ASP A 301 -27.41 18.04 9.51
C ASP A 301 -26.59 18.00 8.22
N ALA A 302 -25.41 18.63 8.22
CA ALA A 302 -24.56 18.66 7.04
C ALA A 302 -24.00 17.27 6.68
N ILE A 303 -23.61 16.49 7.69
CA ILE A 303 -23.12 15.11 7.53
C ILE A 303 -24.28 14.21 7.06
N GLN A 304 -25.45 14.31 7.70
CA GLN A 304 -26.64 13.57 7.30
C GLN A 304 -27.03 13.84 5.85
N ASN A 305 -27.08 15.10 5.44
CA ASN A 305 -27.43 15.47 4.07
C ASN A 305 -26.44 14.91 3.05
N GLY A 306 -25.13 14.92 3.37
CA GLY A 306 -24.10 14.29 2.55
C GLY A 306 -24.28 12.76 2.47
N PHE A 307 -24.53 12.11 3.60
CA PHE A 307 -24.79 10.68 3.69
C PHE A 307 -26.03 10.26 2.88
N LEU A 308 -27.16 10.96 3.09
CA LEU A 308 -28.41 10.71 2.37
C LEU A 308 -28.26 10.94 0.86
N TYR A 309 -27.51 11.97 0.48
CA TYR A 309 -27.20 12.20 -0.94
C TYR A 309 -26.51 10.98 -1.55
N ALA A 310 -25.47 10.44 -0.92
CA ALA A 310 -24.74 9.28 -1.41
C ALA A 310 -25.62 8.01 -1.40
N TYR A 311 -26.40 7.82 -0.35
CA TYR A 311 -27.33 6.69 -0.19
C TYR A 311 -28.38 6.65 -1.31
N TYR A 312 -29.02 7.77 -1.64
CA TYR A 312 -30.02 7.82 -2.70
C TYR A 312 -29.43 7.87 -4.12
N GLN A 313 -28.14 8.18 -4.26
CA GLN A 313 -27.45 8.12 -5.55
C GLN A 313 -26.86 6.73 -5.86
N ASP A 314 -26.83 5.84 -4.91
CA ASP A 314 -26.33 4.47 -5.10
C ASP A 314 -27.39 3.62 -5.82
N PRO A 315 -27.18 3.22 -7.10
CA PRO A 315 -28.16 2.40 -7.84
C PRO A 315 -28.27 0.97 -7.30
N ASP A 316 -27.28 0.53 -6.53
CA ASP A 316 -27.20 -0.83 -5.97
C ASP A 316 -27.53 -0.85 -4.47
N GLN A 317 -28.09 0.23 -3.95
CA GLN A 317 -28.50 0.36 -2.57
C GLN A 317 -29.60 -0.66 -2.22
N VAL A 318 -29.30 -1.55 -1.29
CA VAL A 318 -30.22 -2.59 -0.78
C VAL A 318 -30.49 -2.45 0.72
N ALA A 319 -29.62 -1.72 1.44
CA ALA A 319 -29.75 -1.57 2.88
C ALA A 319 -30.92 -0.65 3.26
N GLU A 320 -31.72 -1.03 4.24
CA GLU A 320 -32.66 -0.11 4.88
C GLU A 320 -31.88 0.91 5.73
N LEU A 321 -32.35 2.16 5.78
CA LEU A 321 -31.75 3.23 6.56
C LEU A 321 -32.68 3.68 7.69
N GLU A 322 -32.23 3.55 8.94
CA GLU A 322 -32.87 4.11 10.11
C GLU A 322 -32.06 5.33 10.59
N ILE A 323 -32.75 6.45 10.83
CA ILE A 323 -32.14 7.69 11.32
C ILE A 323 -32.52 7.89 12.77
N ILE A 324 -31.53 7.96 13.65
CA ILE A 324 -31.69 8.05 15.10
C ILE A 324 -31.10 9.37 15.61
N ASN A 325 -31.91 10.15 16.33
CA ASN A 325 -31.40 11.32 17.06
C ASN A 325 -30.62 10.86 18.29
N ALA A 326 -29.29 10.81 18.14
CA ALA A 326 -28.39 10.35 19.19
C ALA A 326 -28.37 11.33 20.38
N SER A 327 -28.60 10.82 21.57
CA SER A 327 -28.45 11.59 22.80
C SER A 327 -26.99 11.91 23.08
N SER A 328 -26.72 13.08 23.65
CA SER A 328 -25.39 13.41 24.18
C SER A 328 -25.16 12.85 25.61
N ASP A 329 -26.18 12.30 26.25
CA ASP A 329 -26.02 11.58 27.51
C ASP A 329 -25.50 10.17 27.26
N PRO A 330 -24.38 9.75 27.89
CA PRO A 330 -23.76 8.46 27.63
C PRO A 330 -24.64 7.25 27.93
N ALA A 331 -25.47 7.32 28.98
CA ALA A 331 -26.33 6.21 29.36
C ALA A 331 -27.51 6.06 28.39
N GLU A 332 -28.11 7.16 27.98
CA GLU A 332 -29.18 7.18 26.98
C GLU A 332 -28.67 6.78 25.61
N PHE A 333 -27.49 7.26 25.20
CA PHE A 333 -26.84 6.85 23.96
C PHE A 333 -26.62 5.34 23.92
N ASN A 334 -26.08 4.74 24.99
CA ASN A 334 -25.89 3.30 25.07
C ASN A 334 -27.21 2.54 24.86
N LEU A 335 -28.29 3.00 25.50
CA LEU A 335 -29.60 2.37 25.33
C LEU A 335 -30.09 2.49 23.90
N GLN A 336 -29.95 3.65 23.26
CA GLN A 336 -30.31 3.85 21.86
C GLN A 336 -29.45 2.97 20.91
N TYR A 337 -28.15 2.81 21.18
CA TYR A 337 -27.24 1.96 20.44
C TYR A 337 -27.67 0.48 20.50
N GLU A 338 -27.93 -0.05 21.69
CA GLU A 338 -28.40 -1.42 21.86
C GLU A 338 -29.80 -1.64 21.24
N GLN A 339 -30.69 -0.65 21.33
CA GLN A 339 -32.01 -0.71 20.67
C GLN A 339 -31.90 -0.75 19.16
N ALA A 340 -30.98 0.01 18.54
CA ALA A 340 -30.75 -0.04 17.11
C ALA A 340 -30.33 -1.45 16.64
N ILE A 341 -29.45 -2.11 17.41
CA ILE A 341 -29.03 -3.50 17.14
C ILE A 341 -30.21 -4.46 17.30
N GLN A 342 -30.98 -4.34 18.38
CA GLN A 342 -32.16 -5.18 18.59
C GLN A 342 -33.23 -5.00 17.52
N ASN A 343 -33.33 -3.80 16.92
CA ASN A 343 -34.19 -3.51 15.78
C ASN A 343 -33.65 -4.07 14.45
N GLY A 344 -32.50 -4.74 14.48
CA GLY A 344 -31.90 -5.43 13.33
C GLY A 344 -30.86 -4.59 12.56
N ALA A 345 -30.38 -3.48 13.13
CA ALA A 345 -29.22 -2.79 12.52
C ALA A 345 -28.00 -3.69 12.57
N ASP A 346 -27.41 -3.94 11.40
CA ASP A 346 -26.19 -4.73 11.22
C ASP A 346 -24.96 -3.85 10.85
N PHE A 347 -25.18 -2.52 10.78
CA PHE A 347 -24.14 -1.50 10.70
C PHE A 347 -24.60 -0.19 11.33
N ILE A 348 -23.71 0.46 12.09
CA ILE A 348 -24.01 1.76 12.73
C ILE A 348 -23.06 2.83 12.20
N VAL A 349 -23.59 4.01 11.87
CA VAL A 349 -22.82 5.21 11.48
C VAL A 349 -23.06 6.31 12.50
N GLY A 350 -22.01 6.81 13.10
CA GLY A 350 -22.01 7.70 14.25
C GLY A 350 -21.46 7.01 15.50
N PRO A 351 -21.34 7.73 16.61
CA PRO A 351 -21.62 9.15 16.82
C PRO A 351 -20.53 10.09 16.27
N ILE A 352 -20.73 11.41 16.47
CA ILE A 352 -19.72 12.46 16.20
C ILE A 352 -19.13 13.06 17.48
N ASP A 353 -19.77 12.85 18.62
CA ASP A 353 -19.30 13.33 19.93
C ASP A 353 -18.14 12.46 20.44
N LYS A 354 -17.05 13.10 20.87
CA LYS A 354 -15.85 12.39 21.31
C LYS A 354 -16.07 11.57 22.57
N ASP A 355 -16.81 12.08 23.51
CA ASP A 355 -17.06 11.40 24.79
C ASP A 355 -17.83 10.08 24.55
N LEU A 356 -18.74 10.07 23.57
CA LEU A 356 -19.46 8.87 23.17
C LEU A 356 -18.59 7.89 22.39
N ILE A 357 -17.65 8.41 21.57
CA ILE A 357 -16.67 7.56 20.86
C ILE A 357 -15.73 6.89 21.85
N ASP A 358 -15.23 7.64 22.83
CA ASP A 358 -14.38 7.11 23.90
C ASP A 358 -15.08 6.01 24.71
N LEU A 359 -16.40 6.12 24.89
CA LEU A 359 -17.22 5.08 25.50
C LEU A 359 -17.27 3.80 24.64
N LEU A 360 -17.41 3.93 23.33
CA LEU A 360 -17.38 2.78 22.42
C LEU A 360 -15.99 2.14 22.34
N GLN A 361 -14.92 2.93 22.41
CA GLN A 361 -13.54 2.44 22.42
C GLN A 361 -13.19 1.58 23.66
N GLN A 362 -13.91 1.75 24.77
CA GLN A 362 -13.69 0.95 25.98
C GLN A 362 -14.21 -0.49 25.86
N ARG A 363 -14.99 -0.79 24.81
CA ARG A 363 -15.47 -2.14 24.53
C ARG A 363 -14.41 -2.91 23.74
N GLU A 364 -14.09 -4.13 24.16
CA GLU A 364 -13.15 -5.01 23.44
C GLU A 364 -13.64 -5.35 22.03
N GLU A 365 -14.96 -5.55 21.89
CA GLU A 365 -15.63 -5.84 20.63
C GLU A 365 -17.00 -5.19 20.58
N LEU A 366 -17.38 -4.62 19.46
CA LEU A 366 -18.72 -4.16 19.17
C LEU A 366 -19.49 -5.27 18.46
N GLU A 367 -20.76 -5.45 18.85
CA GLU A 367 -21.62 -6.51 18.30
C GLU A 367 -21.83 -6.36 16.79
N VAL A 368 -21.91 -5.12 16.32
CA VAL A 368 -21.99 -4.80 14.89
C VAL A 368 -20.90 -3.82 14.47
N PRO A 369 -20.41 -3.88 13.22
CA PRO A 369 -19.47 -2.90 12.71
C PRO A 369 -20.03 -1.48 12.86
N THR A 370 -19.23 -0.59 13.44
CA THR A 370 -19.62 0.79 13.73
C THR A 370 -18.59 1.76 13.17
N LEU A 371 -19.05 2.72 12.37
CA LEU A 371 -18.23 3.81 11.83
C LEU A 371 -18.54 5.11 12.57
N THR A 372 -17.68 5.51 13.50
CA THR A 372 -17.79 6.82 14.14
C THR A 372 -17.37 7.93 13.18
N LEU A 373 -17.96 9.11 13.32
CA LEU A 373 -17.70 10.26 12.43
C LEU A 373 -16.80 11.31 13.09
N ASN A 374 -15.94 10.85 13.97
CA ASN A 374 -14.82 11.54 14.60
C ASN A 374 -13.87 10.50 15.20
N TYR A 375 -12.78 10.95 15.81
CA TYR A 375 -11.82 10.09 16.50
C TYR A 375 -11.95 10.22 18.00
N GLY A 376 -11.87 9.12 18.71
CA GLY A 376 -11.73 9.07 20.16
C GLY A 376 -10.28 9.28 20.61
N ASN A 377 -9.95 8.77 21.79
CA ASN A 377 -8.62 8.89 22.38
C ASN A 377 -7.56 8.16 21.54
N ASP A 378 -6.44 8.86 21.27
CA ASP A 378 -5.33 8.33 20.45
C ASP A 378 -4.55 7.20 21.16
N ASP A 379 -4.52 7.20 22.47
CA ASP A 379 -3.76 6.25 23.28
C ASP A 379 -4.56 4.97 23.59
N ALA A 380 -5.87 4.93 23.27
CA ALA A 380 -6.70 3.75 23.47
C ALA A 380 -6.60 2.80 22.26
N GLU A 381 -6.45 1.50 22.53
CA GLU A 381 -6.61 0.49 21.49
C GLU A 381 -8.07 0.46 21.04
N ALA A 382 -8.30 0.39 19.73
CA ALA A 382 -9.65 0.26 19.20
C ALA A 382 -10.14 -1.18 19.39
N GLY A 383 -11.36 -1.34 19.89
CA GLY A 383 -12.05 -2.64 19.92
C GLY A 383 -12.33 -3.18 18.51
N LEU A 384 -12.58 -4.48 18.42
CA LEU A 384 -12.97 -5.09 17.15
C LEU A 384 -14.29 -4.47 16.64
N ASN A 385 -14.45 -4.39 15.34
CA ASN A 385 -15.59 -3.80 14.63
C ASN A 385 -15.78 -2.28 14.82
N LEU A 386 -14.82 -1.57 15.41
CA LEU A 386 -14.86 -0.12 15.52
C LEU A 386 -14.01 0.54 14.43
N TYR A 387 -14.66 1.35 13.62
CA TYR A 387 -14.02 2.18 12.61
C TYR A 387 -14.19 3.66 12.95
N GLN A 388 -13.18 4.48 12.71
CA GLN A 388 -13.21 5.89 13.06
C GLN A 388 -12.84 6.74 11.84
N PHE A 389 -13.71 7.65 11.46
CA PHE A 389 -13.52 8.53 10.32
C PHE A 389 -13.87 9.97 10.66
N GLY A 390 -12.95 10.89 10.39
CA GLY A 390 -13.16 12.30 10.71
C GLY A 390 -12.26 13.22 9.90
N LEU A 391 -12.45 14.52 10.09
CA LEU A 391 -11.64 15.57 9.46
C LEU A 391 -10.65 16.13 10.49
N ARG A 392 -9.65 15.34 10.85
CA ARG A 392 -8.70 15.69 11.90
C ARG A 392 -7.65 16.68 11.38
N PRO A 393 -7.57 17.89 11.98
CA PRO A 393 -6.58 18.89 11.53
C PRO A 393 -5.13 18.49 11.79
N GLU A 394 -4.89 17.62 12.77
CA GLU A 394 -3.56 17.07 13.08
C GLU A 394 -2.98 16.27 11.93
N ASP A 395 -3.81 15.47 11.24
CA ASP A 395 -3.39 14.69 10.06
C ASP A 395 -2.91 15.62 8.93
N GLU A 396 -3.53 16.81 8.81
CA GLU A 396 -3.12 17.84 7.85
C GLU A 396 -1.75 18.42 8.21
N ALA A 397 -1.52 18.70 9.50
CA ALA A 397 -0.25 19.22 9.99
C ALA A 397 0.88 18.18 9.82
N GLU A 398 0.60 16.90 10.07
CA GLU A 398 1.53 15.80 9.84
C GLU A 398 1.88 15.66 8.35
N GLN A 399 0.88 15.72 7.46
CA GLN A 399 1.12 15.65 6.02
C GLN A 399 1.93 16.85 5.50
N ILE A 400 1.73 18.04 6.05
CA ILE A 400 2.56 19.21 5.75
C ILE A 400 4.01 18.95 6.17
N ALA A 401 4.24 18.37 7.33
CA ALA A 401 5.58 18.03 7.80
C ALA A 401 6.28 17.04 6.84
N ASP A 402 5.57 15.97 6.42
CA ASP A 402 6.07 14.99 5.46
C ASP A 402 6.41 15.63 4.12
N TYR A 403 5.50 16.46 3.60
CA TYR A 403 5.72 17.16 2.32
C TYR A 403 6.91 18.11 2.39
N ALA A 404 7.04 18.89 3.47
CA ALA A 404 8.14 19.81 3.64
C ALA A 404 9.50 19.08 3.70
N GLN A 405 9.57 17.96 4.40
CA GLN A 405 10.76 17.11 4.43
C GLN A 405 11.12 16.57 3.04
N ALA A 406 10.12 16.09 2.28
CA ALA A 406 10.32 15.64 0.90
C ALA A 406 10.82 16.77 -0.03
N GLN A 407 10.56 18.05 0.31
CA GLN A 407 11.09 19.22 -0.38
C GLN A 407 12.45 19.68 0.18
N GLY A 408 13.12 18.88 1.02
CA GLY A 408 14.43 19.19 1.59
C GLY A 408 14.40 20.30 2.65
N LYS A 409 13.28 20.51 3.35
CA LYS A 409 13.17 21.46 4.45
C LYS A 409 13.55 20.77 5.75
N HIS A 410 14.54 21.31 6.47
CA HIS A 410 15.08 20.72 7.68
C HIS A 410 14.89 21.61 8.92
N HIS A 411 14.69 22.93 8.76
CA HIS A 411 14.55 23.87 9.86
C HIS A 411 13.25 24.67 9.73
N ALA A 412 12.30 24.39 10.60
CA ALA A 412 11.00 25.04 10.60
C ALA A 412 10.82 26.03 11.75
N ILE A 413 10.10 27.11 11.50
CA ILE A 413 9.48 27.94 12.54
C ILE A 413 7.96 27.78 12.49
N VAL A 414 7.32 27.83 13.66
CA VAL A 414 5.90 27.53 13.83
C VAL A 414 5.17 28.74 14.42
N LEU A 415 4.09 29.17 13.77
CA LEU A 415 3.26 30.30 14.20
C LEU A 415 1.80 29.84 14.31
N VAL A 416 1.26 29.80 15.52
CA VAL A 416 -0.09 29.26 15.80
C VAL A 416 -0.90 30.23 16.68
N PRO A 417 -2.24 30.18 16.64
CA PRO A 417 -3.06 30.96 17.54
C PRO A 417 -2.94 30.46 18.99
N ASP A 418 -3.09 31.38 19.94
CA ASP A 418 -3.18 31.10 21.37
C ASP A 418 -4.55 30.44 21.70
N THR A 419 -4.67 29.18 21.31
CA THR A 419 -5.86 28.33 21.49
C THR A 419 -5.45 26.88 21.58
N GLU A 420 -6.28 26.04 22.19
CA GLU A 420 -6.04 24.58 22.22
C GLU A 420 -5.88 23.97 20.82
N TRP A 421 -6.66 24.42 19.83
CA TRP A 421 -6.52 24.04 18.44
C TRP A 421 -5.13 24.36 17.88
N GLY A 422 -4.62 25.55 18.14
CA GLY A 422 -3.27 25.97 17.69
C GLY A 422 -2.18 25.10 18.31
N TYR A 423 -2.26 24.83 19.60
CA TYR A 423 -1.29 23.99 20.31
C TYR A 423 -1.31 22.53 19.84
N ARG A 424 -2.50 21.97 19.53
CA ARG A 424 -2.60 20.61 18.97
C ARG A 424 -1.90 20.53 17.61
N LEU A 425 -2.14 21.49 16.72
CA LEU A 425 -1.48 21.53 15.40
C LEU A 425 0.03 21.72 15.53
N GLN A 426 0.49 22.55 16.43
CA GLN A 426 1.92 22.72 16.71
C GLN A 426 2.54 21.40 17.16
N ARG A 427 1.93 20.69 18.12
CA ARG A 427 2.42 19.38 18.60
C ARG A 427 2.49 18.36 17.48
N ALA A 428 1.42 18.22 16.68
CA ALA A 428 1.34 17.27 15.58
C ALA A 428 2.41 17.55 14.52
N PHE A 429 2.51 18.80 14.05
CA PHE A 429 3.54 19.21 13.10
C PHE A 429 4.94 18.93 13.63
N SER A 430 5.26 19.43 14.85
CA SER A 430 6.61 19.32 15.42
C SER A 430 7.01 17.87 15.61
N LYS A 431 6.14 17.05 16.23
CA LYS A 431 6.39 15.63 16.45
C LYS A 431 6.68 14.89 15.13
N ARG A 432 5.88 15.15 14.10
CA ARG A 432 6.05 14.51 12.79
C ARG A 432 7.29 14.99 12.08
N PHE A 433 7.54 16.30 12.05
CA PHE A 433 8.70 16.92 11.41
C PHE A 433 10.02 16.45 12.02
N GLU A 434 10.08 16.38 13.36
CA GLU A 434 11.27 15.93 14.11
C GLU A 434 11.49 14.42 13.98
N SER A 435 10.43 13.61 13.88
CA SER A 435 10.55 12.16 13.67
C SER A 435 11.21 11.80 12.32
N HIS A 436 11.21 12.72 11.36
CA HIS A 436 11.86 12.57 10.05
C HIS A 436 13.21 13.32 9.96
N GLY A 437 13.77 13.72 11.08
CA GLY A 437 15.09 14.38 11.15
C GLY A 437 15.05 15.89 10.91
N GLY A 438 13.89 16.53 10.85
CA GLY A 438 13.75 17.98 10.86
C GLY A 438 13.93 18.55 12.26
N GLN A 439 14.06 19.86 12.36
CA GLN A 439 14.15 20.59 13.61
C GLN A 439 13.21 21.80 13.62
N VAL A 440 12.37 21.90 14.65
CA VAL A 440 11.60 23.12 14.91
C VAL A 440 12.48 24.09 15.71
N VAL A 441 13.09 25.04 15.01
CA VAL A 441 14.07 25.99 15.57
C VAL A 441 13.43 27.18 16.30
N GLY A 442 12.11 27.27 16.26
CA GLY A 442 11.37 28.31 17.02
C GLY A 442 9.86 28.17 16.85
N SER A 443 9.14 28.56 17.88
CA SER A 443 7.68 28.63 17.85
C SER A 443 7.20 29.93 18.53
N SER A 444 6.08 30.45 18.04
CA SER A 444 5.44 31.63 18.64
C SER A 444 3.92 31.50 18.54
N VAL A 445 3.23 32.02 19.54
CA VAL A 445 1.77 32.09 19.55
C VAL A 445 1.30 33.51 19.27
N TYR A 446 0.18 33.61 18.55
CA TYR A 446 -0.44 34.91 18.28
C TYR A 446 -1.85 34.98 18.85
N PRO A 447 -2.30 36.20 19.29
CA PRO A 447 -3.64 36.38 19.84
C PRO A 447 -4.72 36.12 18.79
N ALA A 448 -5.56 35.09 18.98
CA ALA A 448 -6.57 34.63 17.99
C ALA A 448 -7.59 35.71 17.59
N LYS A 449 -7.86 36.72 18.47
CA LYS A 449 -8.87 37.76 18.27
C LYS A 449 -8.32 39.11 17.78
N LYS A 450 -7.01 39.27 17.67
CA LYS A 450 -6.36 40.50 17.18
C LYS A 450 -6.08 40.40 15.69
N ASN A 451 -5.81 41.56 15.05
CA ASN A 451 -5.44 41.65 13.63
C ASN A 451 -3.95 41.97 13.42
N ASP A 452 -3.25 42.33 14.48
CA ASP A 452 -1.82 42.61 14.45
C ASP A 452 -1.05 41.45 15.09
N TYR A 453 -0.21 40.82 14.29
CA TYR A 453 0.61 39.68 14.66
C TYR A 453 2.10 39.99 14.68
N SER A 454 2.46 41.30 14.50
CA SER A 454 3.84 41.76 14.39
C SER A 454 4.72 41.34 15.56
N GLN A 455 4.20 41.38 16.79
CA GLN A 455 4.95 40.97 17.97
C GLN A 455 5.33 39.46 17.90
N ALA A 456 4.38 38.60 17.55
CA ALA A 456 4.63 37.17 17.44
C ALA A 456 5.62 36.87 16.30
N ILE A 457 5.49 37.53 15.16
CA ILE A 457 6.35 37.41 13.99
C ILE A 457 7.77 37.91 14.28
N THR A 458 7.92 39.10 14.88
CA THR A 458 9.24 39.65 15.20
C THR A 458 9.99 38.83 16.23
N ASN A 459 9.29 38.27 17.21
CA ASN A 459 9.87 37.31 18.16
C ASN A 459 10.35 36.03 17.44
N LEU A 460 9.51 35.46 16.59
CA LEU A 460 9.80 34.24 15.85
C LEU A 460 11.01 34.38 14.91
N LEU A 461 11.14 35.55 14.27
CA LEU A 461 12.24 35.92 13.38
C LEU A 461 13.48 36.46 14.09
N ASN A 462 13.52 36.50 15.44
CA ASN A 462 14.59 37.06 16.27
C ASN A 462 14.87 38.56 16.01
N LEU A 463 13.93 39.27 15.41
CA LEU A 463 14.07 40.72 15.15
C LEU A 463 14.02 41.53 16.45
N THR A 464 13.18 41.16 17.40
CA THR A 464 13.10 41.75 18.74
C THR A 464 14.44 41.68 19.45
N THR A 465 15.09 40.51 19.43
CA THR A 465 16.43 40.32 20.04
C THR A 465 17.51 41.13 19.31
N SER A 466 17.41 41.22 17.98
CA SER A 466 18.32 42.06 17.16
C SER A 466 18.20 43.52 17.50
N ASN A 467 16.98 44.05 17.64
CA ASN A 467 16.71 45.42 18.05
C ASN A 467 17.17 45.71 19.49
N HIS A 468 16.99 44.75 20.40
CA HIS A 468 17.46 44.88 21.79
C HIS A 468 18.99 44.95 21.86
N ARG A 469 19.71 44.11 21.12
CA ARG A 469 21.18 44.17 20.99
C ARG A 469 21.66 45.51 20.47
N LYS A 470 20.97 46.08 19.47
CA LYS A 470 21.24 47.45 18.98
C LYS A 470 21.12 48.48 20.10
N SER A 471 20.03 48.46 20.86
CA SER A 471 19.78 49.40 21.95
C SER A 471 20.87 49.35 23.02
N ILE A 472 21.29 48.13 23.42
CA ILE A 472 22.40 47.93 24.35
C ILE A 472 23.70 48.53 23.77
N LEU A 473 24.01 48.22 22.51
CA LEU A 473 25.23 48.71 21.86
C LEU A 473 25.23 50.23 21.80
N GLN A 474 24.12 50.87 21.41
CA GLN A 474 23.98 52.33 21.38
C GLN A 474 24.15 52.97 22.78
N GLN A 475 23.69 52.33 23.82
CA GLN A 475 23.89 52.81 25.21
C GLN A 475 25.36 52.71 25.63
N VAL A 476 26.08 51.67 25.21
CA VAL A 476 27.50 51.48 25.55
C VAL A 476 28.40 52.46 24.80
N ILE A 477 28.23 52.60 23.50
CA ILE A 477 29.09 53.49 22.66
C ILE A 477 28.64 54.93 22.66
N LYS A 478 27.46 55.27 23.16
CA LYS A 478 26.82 56.57 23.20
C LYS A 478 26.70 57.25 21.84
N GLU A 479 26.69 56.49 20.76
CA GLU A 479 26.53 56.99 19.39
C GLU A 479 25.37 56.30 18.69
N GLN A 480 24.79 57.01 17.67
CA GLN A 480 23.77 56.38 16.82
C GLN A 480 24.41 55.40 15.83
N VAL A 481 24.03 54.13 15.91
CA VAL A 481 24.52 53.09 15.02
C VAL A 481 23.59 52.97 13.81
N LYS A 482 24.13 53.02 12.59
CA LYS A 482 23.40 52.61 11.40
C LYS A 482 23.14 51.09 11.51
N PHE A 483 21.89 50.73 11.59
CA PHE A 483 21.48 49.36 11.86
C PHE A 483 20.27 48.98 11.01
N GLU A 484 20.34 47.82 10.41
CA GLU A 484 19.22 47.16 9.78
C GLU A 484 18.98 45.84 10.51
N ALA A 485 17.76 45.63 11.01
CA ALA A 485 17.42 44.43 11.70
C ALA A 485 17.41 43.25 10.71
N ARG A 486 18.26 42.25 10.97
CA ARG A 486 18.29 41.04 10.14
C ARG A 486 17.57 39.93 10.86
N ARG A 487 16.69 39.24 10.11
CA ARG A 487 16.05 38.01 10.60
C ARG A 487 17.07 36.90 10.77
N ARG A 488 16.71 35.88 11.55
CA ARG A 488 17.48 34.64 11.64
C ARG A 488 17.59 34.00 10.25
N GLN A 489 18.72 33.35 9.96
CA GLN A 489 19.02 32.75 8.65
C GLN A 489 18.98 31.23 8.68
N ASP A 490 18.78 30.63 9.85
CA ASP A 490 18.76 29.18 10.12
C ASP A 490 17.35 28.60 9.97
N VAL A 491 16.54 29.10 9.02
CA VAL A 491 15.14 28.71 8.82
C VAL A 491 14.87 28.47 7.34
N ASP A 492 14.27 27.35 7.02
CA ASP A 492 13.92 26.93 5.66
C ASP A 492 12.45 27.16 5.33
N MET A 493 11.58 27.18 6.34
CA MET A 493 10.13 27.25 6.16
C MET A 493 9.40 27.84 7.38
N VAL A 494 8.18 28.29 7.14
CA VAL A 494 7.23 28.72 8.17
C VAL A 494 6.00 27.83 8.11
N PHE A 495 5.64 27.16 9.21
CA PHE A 495 4.33 26.53 9.37
C PHE A 495 3.39 27.47 10.10
N ILE A 496 2.20 27.71 9.56
CA ILE A 496 1.16 28.51 10.19
C ILE A 496 -0.12 27.71 10.43
N ALA A 497 -0.66 27.75 11.62
CA ALA A 497 -2.04 27.36 11.87
C ALA A 497 -2.90 28.64 11.89
N ALA A 498 -3.77 28.80 10.91
CA ALA A 498 -4.57 30.01 10.75
C ALA A 498 -5.88 29.70 10.02
N ASN A 499 -6.93 30.47 10.26
CA ASN A 499 -8.07 30.52 9.36
C ASN A 499 -7.81 31.49 8.20
N SER A 500 -8.67 31.50 7.18
CA SER A 500 -8.54 32.33 5.98
C SER A 500 -8.30 33.82 6.31
N ARG A 501 -9.08 34.41 7.22
CA ARG A 501 -8.91 35.81 7.66
C ARG A 501 -7.54 36.08 8.30
N GLN A 502 -7.12 35.17 9.18
CA GLN A 502 -5.82 35.32 9.86
C GLN A 502 -4.66 35.16 8.89
N ALA A 503 -4.71 34.17 7.98
CA ALA A 503 -3.66 33.92 6.99
C ALA A 503 -3.47 35.14 6.05
N ARG A 504 -4.56 35.78 5.60
CA ARG A 504 -4.53 37.04 4.81
C ARG A 504 -3.82 38.17 5.52
N LEU A 505 -3.80 38.18 6.85
CA LEU A 505 -3.07 39.20 7.63
C LEU A 505 -1.64 38.74 7.98
N ILE A 506 -1.41 37.46 8.20
CA ILE A 506 -0.09 36.92 8.58
C ILE A 506 0.89 37.00 7.41
N LYS A 507 0.50 36.56 6.20
CA LYS A 507 1.40 36.49 5.05
C LYS A 507 1.99 37.85 4.67
N PRO A 508 1.22 38.97 4.55
CA PRO A 508 1.78 40.29 4.33
C PRO A 508 2.68 40.78 5.48
N GLN A 509 2.34 40.47 6.75
CA GLN A 509 3.18 40.83 7.89
C GLN A 509 4.52 40.08 7.89
N LEU A 510 4.54 38.78 7.52
CA LEU A 510 5.79 38.05 7.30
C LEU A 510 6.66 38.73 6.23
N LYS A 511 6.05 39.13 5.11
CA LYS A 511 6.73 39.88 4.05
C LYS A 511 7.29 41.22 4.53
N PHE A 512 6.50 41.97 5.30
CA PHE A 512 6.92 43.24 5.89
C PHE A 512 8.12 43.09 6.84
N HIS A 513 8.20 41.94 7.55
CA HIS A 513 9.29 41.63 8.46
C HIS A 513 10.43 40.83 7.80
N HIS A 514 10.65 41.02 6.50
CA HIS A 514 11.77 40.47 5.71
C HIS A 514 11.81 38.92 5.64
N ALA A 515 10.65 38.27 5.72
CA ALA A 515 10.52 36.82 5.57
C ALA A 515 9.76 36.40 4.27
N GLN A 516 9.85 37.23 3.23
CA GLN A 516 9.18 36.99 1.95
C GLN A 516 9.75 35.79 1.18
N ASP A 517 11.01 35.45 1.41
CA ASP A 517 11.74 34.33 0.79
C ASP A 517 11.49 33.00 1.48
N LEU A 518 10.87 32.98 2.65
CA LEU A 518 10.50 31.74 3.33
C LEU A 518 9.17 31.19 2.79
N PRO A 519 9.15 29.96 2.32
CA PRO A 519 7.89 29.30 1.98
C PRO A 519 7.02 29.15 3.22
N VAL A 520 5.73 29.45 3.06
CA VAL A 520 4.74 29.37 4.13
C VAL A 520 3.84 28.18 3.86
N TYR A 521 3.71 27.31 4.84
CA TYR A 521 2.86 26.11 4.80
C TYR A 521 1.73 26.24 5.80
N ALA A 522 0.55 25.75 5.44
CA ALA A 522 -0.65 25.84 6.27
C ALA A 522 -1.57 24.62 6.09
N THR A 523 -2.47 24.42 7.04
CA THR A 523 -3.57 23.45 6.94
C THR A 523 -4.71 23.99 6.07
N SER A 524 -5.70 23.13 5.75
CA SER A 524 -6.88 23.47 4.95
C SER A 524 -7.70 24.66 5.47
N HIS A 525 -7.54 25.03 6.74
CA HIS A 525 -8.29 26.10 7.40
C HIS A 525 -8.10 27.48 6.79
N ILE A 526 -7.01 27.68 6.02
CA ILE A 526 -6.81 28.93 5.27
C ILE A 526 -7.73 29.04 4.04
N SER A 527 -8.31 27.92 3.60
CA SER A 527 -9.19 27.85 2.44
C SER A 527 -10.66 27.97 2.88
N SER A 528 -11.44 28.74 2.14
CA SER A 528 -12.86 28.98 2.39
C SER A 528 -13.68 28.65 1.14
N SER A 529 -14.86 28.07 1.32
CA SER A 529 -15.81 27.84 0.24
C SER A 529 -16.35 29.15 -0.36
N ASN A 530 -16.32 30.24 0.40
CA ASN A 530 -16.71 31.60 -0.04
C ASN A 530 -15.47 32.41 -0.47
N ALA A 531 -14.57 31.79 -1.24
CA ALA A 531 -13.36 32.43 -1.69
C ALA A 531 -13.65 33.64 -2.59
N ASN A 532 -13.15 34.82 -2.21
CA ASN A 532 -13.11 35.98 -3.07
C ASN A 532 -11.68 36.14 -3.62
N PRO A 533 -11.47 35.98 -4.93
CA PRO A 533 -10.12 36.05 -5.49
C PRO A 533 -9.38 37.35 -5.24
N GLU A 534 -10.10 38.46 -5.03
CA GLU A 534 -9.44 39.72 -4.71
C GLU A 534 -8.87 39.76 -3.28
N ASP A 535 -9.66 39.29 -2.32
CA ASP A 535 -9.23 39.21 -0.91
C ASP A 535 -8.17 38.11 -0.72
N ASP A 536 -8.25 37.03 -1.50
CA ASP A 536 -7.35 35.87 -1.41
C ASP A 536 -5.99 36.09 -2.09
N ARG A 537 -5.75 37.26 -2.72
CA ARG A 537 -4.41 37.63 -3.23
C ARG A 537 -3.36 37.67 -2.14
N ASP A 538 -3.75 38.00 -0.91
CA ASP A 538 -2.85 38.01 0.25
C ASP A 538 -2.42 36.60 0.67
N LEU A 539 -3.11 35.55 0.22
CA LEU A 539 -2.75 34.14 0.41
C LEU A 539 -1.79 33.59 -0.65
N ASN A 540 -1.48 34.36 -1.71
CA ASN A 540 -0.63 33.91 -2.79
C ASN A 540 0.68 33.28 -2.26
N GLU A 541 1.08 32.16 -2.89
CA GLU A 541 2.30 31.38 -2.57
C GLU A 541 2.26 30.66 -1.21
N ILE A 542 1.15 30.68 -0.47
CA ILE A 542 0.99 29.78 0.67
C ILE A 542 0.73 28.37 0.13
N LEU A 543 1.51 27.42 0.62
CA LEU A 543 1.38 25.99 0.34
C LEU A 543 0.46 25.38 1.40
N PHE A 544 -0.55 24.65 1.01
CA PHE A 544 -1.48 24.06 1.96
C PHE A 544 -2.05 22.74 1.46
N VAL A 545 -2.59 21.95 2.38
CA VAL A 545 -3.34 20.74 2.05
C VAL A 545 -4.84 20.99 2.15
N ASP A 546 -5.61 20.37 1.27
CA ASP A 546 -7.07 20.33 1.41
C ASP A 546 -7.62 19.07 0.73
N ILE A 547 -8.89 18.75 1.01
CA ILE A 547 -9.60 17.64 0.41
C ILE A 547 -9.90 17.89 -1.08
N PRO A 548 -9.97 16.83 -1.92
CA PRO A 548 -10.32 16.96 -3.34
C PRO A 548 -11.62 17.73 -3.57
N TRP A 549 -12.60 17.54 -2.73
CA TRP A 549 -13.87 18.26 -2.73
C TRP A 549 -13.73 19.80 -2.77
N MET A 550 -12.73 20.34 -2.09
CA MET A 550 -12.49 21.78 -2.02
C MET A 550 -11.62 22.30 -3.17
N ILE A 551 -10.62 21.49 -3.58
CA ILE A 551 -9.64 21.90 -4.59
C ILE A 551 -10.18 21.72 -6.00
N ASP A 552 -10.84 20.58 -6.27
CA ASP A 552 -11.37 20.21 -7.59
C ASP A 552 -12.90 20.35 -7.67
N ASN A 553 -13.45 21.33 -6.99
CA ASN A 553 -14.89 21.52 -6.84
C ASN A 553 -15.65 21.74 -8.16
N ARG A 554 -14.95 22.25 -9.19
CA ARG A 554 -15.58 22.55 -10.50
C ARG A 554 -15.78 21.31 -11.36
N SER A 555 -14.93 20.31 -11.23
CA SER A 555 -15.00 19.05 -11.98
C SER A 555 -15.70 17.94 -11.19
N ASN A 556 -15.93 18.11 -9.88
CA ASN A 556 -16.59 17.13 -9.03
C ASN A 556 -18.12 17.17 -9.19
N PRO A 557 -18.76 16.11 -9.75
CA PRO A 557 -20.21 16.07 -9.96
C PRO A 557 -21.00 16.13 -8.65
N ASP A 558 -20.53 15.45 -7.60
CA ASP A 558 -21.20 15.45 -6.30
C ASP A 558 -21.24 16.86 -5.71
N HIS A 559 -20.10 17.58 -5.78
CA HIS A 559 -20.04 18.97 -5.32
C HIS A 559 -21.02 19.88 -6.04
N GLN A 560 -21.13 19.73 -7.37
CA GLN A 560 -22.08 20.52 -8.17
C GLN A 560 -23.55 20.21 -7.80
N HIS A 561 -23.89 18.94 -7.59
CA HIS A 561 -25.24 18.55 -7.20
C HIS A 561 -25.59 19.02 -5.78
N VAL A 562 -24.73 18.78 -4.82
CA VAL A 562 -24.91 19.20 -3.43
C VAL A 562 -25.05 20.74 -3.34
N SER A 563 -24.22 21.48 -4.08
CA SER A 563 -24.31 22.95 -4.09
C SER A 563 -25.63 23.48 -4.66
N ARG A 564 -26.29 22.74 -5.56
CA ARG A 564 -27.62 23.09 -6.06
C ARG A 564 -28.74 22.76 -5.08
N LEU A 565 -28.63 21.61 -4.41
CA LEU A 565 -29.65 21.14 -3.47
C LEU A 565 -29.63 21.90 -2.14
N TRP A 566 -28.45 22.27 -1.65
CA TRP A 566 -28.23 22.95 -0.36
C TRP A 566 -27.29 24.16 -0.51
N PRO A 567 -27.70 25.24 -1.21
CA PRO A 567 -26.79 26.32 -1.58
C PRO A 567 -26.14 27.02 -0.39
N ASP A 568 -26.89 27.29 0.69
CA ASP A 568 -26.36 28.00 1.86
C ASP A 568 -25.55 27.10 2.80
N SER A 569 -26.10 25.92 3.13
CA SER A 569 -25.46 25.00 4.08
C SER A 569 -24.22 24.31 3.49
N SER A 570 -24.24 23.97 2.17
CA SER A 570 -23.07 23.38 1.51
C SER A 570 -21.88 24.33 1.42
N GLN A 571 -22.11 25.64 1.31
CA GLN A 571 -21.02 26.62 1.38
C GLN A 571 -20.41 26.70 2.78
N ARG A 572 -21.23 26.69 3.82
CA ARG A 572 -20.76 26.86 5.20
C ARG A 572 -20.11 25.59 5.75
N PHE A 573 -20.65 24.43 5.41
CA PHE A 573 -20.25 23.13 5.94
C PHE A 573 -19.73 22.17 4.87
N SER A 574 -19.14 22.72 3.82
CA SER A 574 -18.75 22.00 2.59
C SER A 574 -17.98 20.71 2.86
N ARG A 575 -17.00 20.74 3.76
CA ARG A 575 -16.19 19.55 4.11
C ARG A 575 -17.01 18.49 4.86
N LEU A 576 -18.05 18.89 5.60
CA LEU A 576 -18.91 17.95 6.33
C LEU A 576 -19.87 17.21 5.38
N PHE A 577 -20.34 17.87 4.32
CA PHE A 577 -21.06 17.17 3.25
C PHE A 577 -20.18 16.09 2.60
N ALA A 578 -18.92 16.43 2.28
CA ALA A 578 -17.98 15.46 1.73
C ALA A 578 -17.72 14.29 2.69
N LEU A 579 -17.61 14.57 4.00
CA LEU A 579 -17.47 13.53 5.02
C LEU A 579 -18.69 12.60 5.04
N GLY A 580 -19.91 13.13 4.99
CA GLY A 580 -21.13 12.33 4.98
C GLY A 580 -21.23 11.44 3.74
N ILE A 581 -20.90 11.97 2.55
CA ILE A 581 -20.86 11.21 1.30
C ILE A 581 -19.87 10.04 1.40
N ASP A 582 -18.66 10.34 1.86
CA ASP A 582 -17.60 9.34 1.92
C ASP A 582 -17.84 8.34 3.06
N ALA A 583 -18.48 8.74 4.15
CA ALA A 583 -18.89 7.84 5.23
C ALA A 583 -19.80 6.72 4.70
N TYR A 584 -20.79 7.04 3.86
CA TYR A 584 -21.61 6.02 3.21
C TYR A 584 -20.79 5.15 2.24
N ARG A 585 -20.04 5.77 1.35
CA ARG A 585 -19.29 5.07 0.30
C ARG A 585 -18.15 4.19 0.83
N MET A 586 -17.66 4.48 2.03
CA MET A 586 -16.61 3.70 2.69
C MET A 586 -17.11 2.41 3.34
N ILE A 587 -18.40 2.33 3.70
CA ILE A 587 -18.96 1.19 4.45
C ILE A 587 -18.52 -0.16 3.86
N PRO A 588 -18.70 -0.43 2.57
CA PRO A 588 -18.36 -1.74 2.03
C PRO A 588 -16.87 -2.08 2.16
N SER A 589 -16.00 -1.07 2.13
CA SER A 589 -14.55 -1.26 1.99
C SER A 589 -13.76 -1.16 3.30
N LEU A 590 -14.39 -0.80 4.41
CA LEU A 590 -13.70 -0.54 5.67
C LEU A 590 -12.86 -1.72 6.16
N ARG A 591 -13.44 -2.91 6.21
CA ARG A 591 -12.76 -4.13 6.65
C ARG A 591 -11.64 -4.52 5.70
N ARG A 592 -11.87 -4.43 4.39
CA ARG A 592 -10.87 -4.69 3.35
C ARG A 592 -9.64 -3.81 3.52
N LEU A 593 -9.86 -2.51 3.65
CA LEU A 593 -8.77 -1.54 3.81
C LEU A 593 -8.00 -1.74 5.13
N MET A 594 -8.68 -2.18 6.19
CA MET A 594 -8.03 -2.49 7.47
C MET A 594 -7.14 -3.73 7.36
N ILE A 595 -7.59 -4.76 6.62
CA ILE A 595 -6.80 -5.98 6.36
C ILE A 595 -5.59 -5.66 5.46
N ASN A 596 -5.76 -4.74 4.48
CA ASN A 596 -4.75 -4.34 3.51
C ASN A 596 -4.34 -2.87 3.69
N PRO A 597 -3.52 -2.51 4.71
CA PRO A 597 -3.21 -1.11 5.04
C PRO A 597 -2.45 -0.34 3.95
N THR A 598 -1.89 -1.03 2.97
CA THR A 598 -1.22 -0.42 1.79
C THR A 598 -2.20 -0.03 0.69
N GLU A 599 -3.44 -0.53 0.77
CA GLU A 599 -4.49 -0.19 -0.16
C GLU A 599 -5.17 1.12 0.23
N SER A 600 -5.60 1.86 -0.77
CA SER A 600 -6.31 3.12 -0.57
C SER A 600 -7.34 3.36 -1.67
N ILE A 601 -8.40 4.07 -1.34
CA ILE A 601 -9.50 4.41 -2.25
C ILE A 601 -9.60 5.94 -2.35
N ARG A 602 -9.75 6.44 -3.57
CA ARG A 602 -9.96 7.88 -3.81
C ARG A 602 -11.42 8.25 -3.60
N HIS A 603 -11.64 9.20 -2.70
CA HIS A 603 -12.94 9.76 -2.37
C HIS A 603 -12.89 11.30 -2.27
N ASN A 604 -14.01 11.93 -1.91
CA ASN A 604 -14.14 13.38 -1.81
C ASN A 604 -13.25 14.00 -0.72
N THR A 605 -13.00 13.27 0.37
CA THR A 605 -12.20 13.73 1.51
C THR A 605 -10.72 13.38 1.39
N GLY A 606 -10.30 12.69 0.32
CA GLY A 606 -8.89 12.35 0.08
C GLY A 606 -8.70 10.97 -0.55
N LEU A 607 -7.46 10.53 -0.54
CA LEU A 607 -7.11 9.13 -0.74
C LEU A 607 -7.17 8.45 0.63
N LEU A 608 -8.12 7.51 0.81
CA LEU A 608 -8.48 6.94 2.10
C LEU A 608 -7.91 5.54 2.25
N SER A 609 -7.28 5.26 3.36
CA SER A 609 -6.86 3.94 3.84
C SER A 609 -7.33 3.73 5.27
N VAL A 610 -7.30 2.50 5.76
CA VAL A 610 -7.66 2.18 7.15
C VAL A 610 -6.46 1.51 7.81
N ASP A 611 -6.06 2.02 8.96
CA ASP A 611 -4.98 1.41 9.71
C ASP A 611 -5.48 0.19 10.53
N LYS A 612 -4.56 -0.55 11.15
CA LYS A 612 -4.87 -1.76 11.92
C LYS A 612 -5.75 -1.51 13.15
N THR A 613 -5.89 -0.26 13.56
CA THR A 613 -6.75 0.15 14.68
C THR A 613 -8.13 0.64 14.22
N GLY A 614 -8.49 0.41 12.95
CA GLY A 614 -9.78 0.84 12.39
C GLY A 614 -9.87 2.35 12.08
N ARG A 615 -8.77 3.11 12.19
CA ARG A 615 -8.78 4.54 11.89
C ARG A 615 -8.58 4.80 10.41
N VAL A 616 -9.50 5.56 9.83
CA VAL A 616 -9.38 6.03 8.44
C VAL A 616 -8.30 7.10 8.36
N LYS A 617 -7.26 6.86 7.58
CA LYS A 617 -6.21 7.82 7.24
C LYS A 617 -6.52 8.48 5.91
N ARG A 618 -6.24 9.78 5.82
CA ARG A 618 -6.53 10.58 4.64
C ARG A 618 -5.24 11.16 4.06
N SER A 619 -4.96 10.91 2.78
CA SER A 619 -3.97 11.68 2.04
C SER A 619 -4.67 12.77 1.24
N LEU A 620 -4.32 14.01 1.53
CA LEU A 620 -4.93 15.21 0.98
C LEU A 620 -4.14 15.73 -0.23
N LEU A 621 -4.74 16.61 -1.00
CA LEU A 621 -4.10 17.25 -2.13
C LEU A 621 -3.30 18.47 -1.66
N MET A 622 -2.05 18.62 -2.17
CA MET A 622 -1.27 19.83 -2.00
C MET A 622 -1.70 20.91 -2.99
N ALA A 623 -1.89 22.09 -2.49
CA ALA A 623 -2.30 23.26 -3.28
C ALA A 623 -1.54 24.53 -2.89
N THR A 624 -1.64 25.54 -3.73
CA THR A 624 -1.18 26.89 -3.46
C THR A 624 -2.20 27.91 -3.96
N TYR A 625 -2.08 29.14 -3.51
CA TYR A 625 -2.83 30.24 -4.10
C TYR A 625 -2.00 30.93 -5.20
N GLU A 626 -2.63 31.13 -6.35
CA GLU A 626 -2.09 31.92 -7.46
C GLU A 626 -3.15 32.90 -7.95
N LYS A 627 -2.85 34.18 -7.91
CA LYS A 627 -3.79 35.26 -8.26
C LYS A 627 -5.12 35.17 -7.47
N GLY A 628 -5.02 34.81 -6.18
CA GLY A 628 -6.16 34.65 -5.29
C GLY A 628 -7.05 33.42 -5.58
N ARG A 629 -6.58 32.46 -6.38
CA ARG A 629 -7.28 31.22 -6.68
C ARG A 629 -6.45 30.01 -6.29
N THR A 630 -7.11 29.00 -5.80
CA THR A 630 -6.47 27.72 -5.48
C THR A 630 -5.97 27.05 -6.76
N ARG A 631 -4.73 26.62 -6.74
CA ARG A 631 -4.08 25.83 -7.78
C ARG A 631 -3.54 24.54 -7.18
N LEU A 632 -3.91 23.42 -7.76
CA LEU A 632 -3.34 22.12 -7.42
C LEU A 632 -1.85 22.11 -7.76
N LEU A 633 -1.03 21.71 -6.80
CA LEU A 633 0.36 21.36 -7.07
C LEU A 633 0.38 19.93 -7.60
N GLN A 634 1.03 19.74 -8.75
CA GLN A 634 1.31 18.38 -9.22
C GLN A 634 2.25 17.76 -8.17
N THR A 635 1.75 16.81 -7.41
CA THR A 635 2.63 15.88 -6.70
C THR A 635 3.42 15.14 -7.78
N PRO A 636 4.74 14.99 -7.62
CA PRO A 636 5.47 14.01 -8.42
C PRO A 636 4.69 12.70 -8.34
N ASP A 637 4.46 12.08 -9.47
CA ASP A 637 3.64 10.87 -9.59
C ASP A 637 4.21 9.81 -8.64
N THR A 638 3.66 9.71 -7.43
CA THR A 638 4.11 8.77 -6.39
C THR A 638 3.71 7.32 -6.74
N SER A 639 3.03 7.12 -7.88
CA SER A 639 2.77 5.80 -8.44
C SER A 639 4.04 5.02 -8.78
N ASN A 640 5.21 5.68 -8.82
CA ASN A 640 6.52 5.08 -9.06
C ASN A 640 7.38 4.89 -7.80
N LEU A 641 6.91 5.34 -6.63
CA LEU A 641 7.63 5.11 -5.38
C LEU A 641 7.11 3.82 -4.73
N VAL A 642 7.79 2.72 -5.02
CA VAL A 642 7.66 1.49 -4.22
C VAL A 642 8.29 1.79 -2.85
N PRO A 643 7.54 1.70 -1.73
CA PRO A 643 8.14 1.89 -0.41
C PRO A 643 9.25 0.86 -0.19
N GLY A 644 10.49 1.34 -0.03
CA GLY A 644 11.62 0.48 0.33
C GLY A 644 12.74 0.35 -0.71
N LEU A 645 12.68 1.09 -1.83
CA LEU A 645 13.81 1.22 -2.73
C LEU A 645 14.31 2.68 -2.76
N PRO A 646 15.64 2.91 -2.74
CA PRO A 646 16.19 4.25 -2.88
C PRO A 646 15.83 4.86 -4.24
N PRO A 647 15.80 6.20 -4.35
CA PRO A 647 15.39 6.94 -5.52
C PRO A 647 16.22 6.64 -6.76
#